data_c69d24cbe08788f96ea51a92593c1c44
#
_entry.id   c69d24cbe08788f96ea51a92593c1c44
#
_cell.length_a   1.000
_cell.length_b   1.000
_cell.length_c   1.000
_cell.angle_alpha   90.00
_cell.angle_beta   90.00
_cell.angle_gamma   90.00
#
_symmetry.space_group_name_H-M   'P 1'
#
loop_
_entity.id
_entity.type
_entity.pdbx_description
1 polymer ?
#
loop_
_entity_poly.entity_id
_entity_poly.type
_entity_poly.pdbx_seq_one_letter_code
_entity_poly.pdbx_strand_id
1 'polypeptide(L)'
;MRYVCSLSVFALCVSLSLVAAPLRLYVSPAGNDDWPGTTPRRGWFHKKGPFRTLARARDEIRQRRAAGQLPAEGAIISVRKGTYELAEPFALTEADSGPDGGRIVYRASGKDDVRLLAGRLVTAFSPVPADRLARIPKVAQPHVVQCDLRALGLTDFGQPTSGGIQLFFDGRPLPRSRYPNKGFIKVTGVSDRDTKVSHGRKGSKYGEIWFKDPRGKRWAGESDLWTHGYWFWDWSDQRHKVVEFDPKEGRMLFAKPFHGYGYRKGAWFYVYNCLSEIDEPGEWQLDTATGILTFWPPKNPAKAEVFVSVLPKVVSLEKTSKVTLHGFTLAGARGTALTASGVDNVRIETGTIRNCGGGGISLSGRDSQVIGCDLYNLGSHGISLNGGDRKTLTKGNLLAENNHVYHYALVDRVYRPGISLHGVGNVARRNLINDAPHMAMGFGGNDHLIELNEIHSVCYESNDAGAIYTGRDWTQRGTVLRNNYLHDISGFEGKGCMGIYLDDMFSGTTIEGNLFVNVTRAAFIGGGRDNTIDNNIFIDCRPAVHVDARGVGWAKGAVPGVMTQRLEASPYMTALWKQRWPQLQTILDNDPGLPKGTLIARNISVGGRWSNIEGKARPCVTLKDNLVDEDPGFVNAKKGDYRLRQDSPAKAIGFRPIPFGKIGLYQDKLRASWPVSDPVRPSQAPPPAAVRKKGQGPTYKVAHVQPGSIQIDGKASDWRLDPKQAMVCGVPACGEASKYKSLAWLACDGKALYLLVKTPVDPTKPLKTGDTWGQEDAFEFAFRDLSAKKSPIFNLRGYAGGQSSSVCDAGASPQQAEAVDKAMTYAATRAGDSWLGEFRVPLAACGIKAGAERLAFNLNIRRMADNSWMVWQITGGPVWDVDYAGVLLLK
;
A
#
# COMPACT_ATOMS: atom_id res chain seq x y z
N MET A 1 60.77 -46.86 65.24
CA MET A 1 60.22 -45.59 64.78
C MET A 1 59.01 -45.92 63.96
N ARG A 2 57.79 -45.69 64.47
CA ARG A 2 56.55 -45.91 63.77
C ARG A 2 56.09 -44.58 63.23
N TYR A 3 55.89 -44.48 61.89
CA TYR A 3 55.26 -43.34 61.20
C TYR A 3 53.74 -43.63 61.13
N VAL A 4 52.96 -42.75 61.75
CA VAL A 4 51.47 -42.74 61.61
C VAL A 4 51.13 -41.79 60.42
N CYS A 5 50.58 -42.32 59.33
CA CYS A 5 49.97 -41.51 58.27
C CYS A 5 48.52 -41.16 58.64
N SER A 6 48.27 -39.87 58.81
CA SER A 6 46.91 -39.35 58.97
C SER A 6 46.35 -39.08 57.60
N LEU A 7 45.33 -39.81 57.18
CA LEU A 7 44.50 -39.52 55.97
C LEU A 7 43.42 -38.49 56.36
N SER A 8 43.56 -37.25 55.83
CA SER A 8 42.53 -36.24 55.86
C SER A 8 41.58 -36.47 54.71
N VAL A 9 40.38 -36.94 54.96
CA VAL A 9 39.27 -37.03 53.96
C VAL A 9 38.68 -35.65 53.81
N PHE A 10 38.96 -34.99 52.67
CA PHE A 10 38.23 -33.82 52.23
C PHE A 10 36.88 -34.23 51.63
N ALA A 11 35.78 -34.04 52.34
CA ALA A 11 34.45 -34.19 51.82
C ALA A 11 34.13 -32.98 50.92
N LEU A 12 34.16 -33.14 49.61
CA LEU A 12 33.72 -32.19 48.61
C LEU A 12 32.19 -32.19 48.59
N CYS A 13 31.55 -31.31 49.35
CA CYS A 13 30.11 -31.02 49.15
C CYS A 13 29.89 -30.38 47.81
N VAL A 14 29.62 -31.17 46.78
CA VAL A 14 29.00 -30.73 45.56
C VAL A 14 27.53 -30.43 45.87
N SER A 15 27.20 -29.17 46.11
CA SER A 15 25.85 -28.68 46.15
C SER A 15 25.27 -28.78 44.73
N LEU A 16 24.61 -29.89 44.44
CA LEU A 16 23.70 -29.99 43.30
C LEU A 16 22.58 -28.99 43.58
N SER A 17 22.67 -27.80 42.96
CA SER A 17 21.53 -26.91 42.87
C SER A 17 20.48 -27.65 42.04
N LEU A 18 19.51 -28.27 42.71
CA LEU A 18 18.28 -28.73 42.06
C LEU A 18 17.66 -27.50 41.41
N VAL A 19 17.80 -27.35 40.11
CA VAL A 19 17.04 -26.38 39.36
C VAL A 19 15.56 -26.72 39.58
N ALA A 20 14.82 -25.87 40.30
CA ALA A 20 13.42 -26.08 40.57
C ALA A 20 12.68 -26.13 39.24
N ALA A 21 11.75 -27.04 39.06
CA ALA A 21 10.98 -27.15 37.83
C ALA A 21 9.83 -26.12 37.79
N PRO A 22 9.44 -25.57 36.65
CA PRO A 22 8.33 -24.65 36.55
C PRO A 22 7.01 -25.33 36.98
N LEU A 23 6.13 -24.55 37.59
CA LEU A 23 4.78 -25.00 37.92
C LEU A 23 4.06 -25.49 36.64
N ARG A 24 3.41 -26.66 36.68
CA ARG A 24 2.66 -27.19 35.55
C ARG A 24 1.18 -27.19 35.85
N LEU A 25 0.40 -26.48 35.04
CA LEU A 25 -1.06 -26.44 35.11
C LEU A 25 -1.65 -26.88 33.77
N TYR A 26 -2.87 -27.39 33.84
CA TYR A 26 -3.59 -27.93 32.67
C TYR A 26 -4.98 -27.31 32.59
N VAL A 27 -5.40 -26.99 31.37
CA VAL A 27 -6.73 -26.48 31.04
C VAL A 27 -7.36 -27.36 29.97
N SER A 28 -8.65 -27.66 30.09
CA SER A 28 -9.40 -28.48 29.13
C SER A 28 -10.87 -28.08 29.11
N PRO A 29 -11.57 -28.12 27.94
CA PRO A 29 -13.01 -27.88 27.90
C PRO A 29 -13.83 -28.85 28.77
N ALA A 30 -13.31 -30.09 29.01
CA ALA A 30 -13.87 -31.10 29.90
C ALA A 30 -13.36 -30.96 31.33
N GLY A 31 -12.69 -29.86 31.68
CA GLY A 31 -12.19 -29.57 33.01
C GLY A 31 -13.25 -29.01 33.96
N ASN A 32 -12.83 -28.75 35.19
CA ASN A 32 -13.62 -28.04 36.20
C ASN A 32 -12.72 -27.07 36.96
N ASP A 33 -13.18 -25.86 37.18
CA ASP A 33 -12.42 -24.79 37.84
C ASP A 33 -12.28 -24.98 39.34
N ASP A 34 -13.03 -25.91 39.94
CA ASP A 34 -12.88 -26.38 41.34
C ASP A 34 -11.74 -27.38 41.50
N TRP A 35 -11.18 -27.91 40.41
CA TRP A 35 -10.06 -28.85 40.50
C TRP A 35 -8.72 -28.10 40.66
N PRO A 36 -7.67 -28.79 41.13
CA PRO A 36 -6.36 -28.14 41.36
C PRO A 36 -5.59 -27.83 40.08
N GLY A 37 -6.04 -28.26 38.91
CA GLY A 37 -5.39 -27.98 37.63
C GLY A 37 -4.03 -28.65 37.39
N THR A 38 -3.56 -29.50 38.28
CA THR A 38 -2.20 -30.06 38.26
C THR A 38 -2.06 -31.38 37.47
N THR A 39 -3.14 -31.93 36.97
CA THR A 39 -3.14 -33.16 36.15
C THR A 39 -3.84 -32.93 34.80
N PRO A 40 -3.36 -33.55 33.70
CA PRO A 40 -3.92 -33.33 32.37
C PRO A 40 -5.24 -34.06 32.09
N ARG A 41 -5.60 -35.02 32.96
CA ARG A 41 -6.79 -35.85 32.85
C ARG A 41 -7.54 -35.86 34.18
N ARG A 42 -8.85 -36.09 34.12
CA ARG A 42 -9.70 -36.31 35.28
C ARG A 42 -9.21 -37.54 36.05
N GLY A 43 -8.96 -37.38 37.35
CA GLY A 43 -8.62 -38.50 38.26
C GLY A 43 -9.82 -39.41 38.55
N TRP A 44 -9.56 -40.66 38.97
CA TRP A 44 -10.60 -41.70 39.20
C TRP A 44 -11.65 -41.28 40.22
N PHE A 45 -11.27 -40.53 41.26
CA PHE A 45 -12.20 -40.06 42.29
C PHE A 45 -12.82 -38.68 42.02
N HIS A 46 -12.82 -38.21 40.80
CA HIS A 46 -13.42 -36.93 40.38
C HIS A 46 -12.95 -35.64 41.12
N LYS A 47 -11.90 -35.73 41.96
CA LYS A 47 -11.38 -34.60 42.76
C LYS A 47 -10.11 -33.97 42.19
N LYS A 48 -9.57 -34.49 41.10
CA LYS A 48 -8.35 -34.00 40.47
C LYS A 48 -8.53 -33.97 38.95
N GLY A 49 -8.08 -32.92 38.34
CA GLY A 49 -8.17 -32.76 36.88
C GLY A 49 -7.68 -31.39 36.42
N PRO A 50 -7.80 -31.09 35.10
CA PRO A 50 -7.47 -29.79 34.55
C PRO A 50 -8.53 -28.74 34.91
N PHE A 51 -8.16 -27.48 34.93
CA PHE A 51 -9.10 -26.38 34.96
C PHE A 51 -9.98 -26.38 33.70
N ARG A 52 -11.15 -25.77 33.77
CA ARG A 52 -12.02 -25.55 32.62
C ARG A 52 -11.63 -24.31 31.83
N THR A 53 -11.17 -23.24 32.52
CA THR A 53 -10.92 -21.93 31.93
C THR A 53 -9.46 -21.48 32.07
N LEU A 54 -8.98 -20.65 31.10
CA LEU A 54 -7.69 -20.01 31.21
C LEU A 54 -7.66 -19.00 32.36
N ALA A 55 -8.81 -18.33 32.61
CA ALA A 55 -8.94 -17.37 33.71
C ALA A 55 -8.64 -18.03 35.07
N ARG A 56 -9.19 -19.20 35.30
CA ARG A 56 -8.90 -19.94 36.57
C ARG A 56 -7.44 -20.34 36.70
N ALA A 57 -6.78 -20.71 35.57
CA ALA A 57 -5.34 -21.03 35.58
C ALA A 57 -4.49 -19.79 35.88
N ARG A 58 -4.87 -18.64 35.32
CA ARG A 58 -4.26 -17.33 35.62
C ARG A 58 -4.39 -17.00 37.10
N ASP A 59 -5.58 -17.12 37.64
CA ASP A 59 -5.88 -16.75 39.03
C ASP A 59 -5.16 -17.69 40.02
N GLU A 60 -4.97 -18.95 39.69
CA GLU A 60 -4.16 -19.92 40.49
C GLU A 60 -2.69 -19.41 40.53
N ILE A 61 -2.13 -18.95 39.41
CA ILE A 61 -0.76 -18.40 39.39
C ILE A 61 -0.66 -17.14 40.27
N ARG A 62 -1.65 -16.24 40.19
CA ARG A 62 -1.73 -15.07 41.07
C ARG A 62 -1.76 -15.42 42.55
N GLN A 63 -2.60 -16.42 42.94
CA GLN A 63 -2.70 -16.89 44.29
C GLN A 63 -1.37 -17.48 44.78
N ARG A 64 -0.73 -18.35 44.00
CA ARG A 64 0.58 -18.90 44.36
C ARG A 64 1.66 -17.86 44.46
N ARG A 65 1.65 -16.85 43.60
CA ARG A 65 2.57 -15.71 43.67
C ARG A 65 2.38 -14.94 44.97
N ALA A 66 1.13 -14.63 45.31
CA ALA A 66 0.81 -13.93 46.57
C ALA A 66 1.22 -14.70 47.81
N ALA A 67 1.14 -16.05 47.75
CA ALA A 67 1.56 -16.98 48.83
C ALA A 67 3.09 -17.27 48.82
N GLY A 68 3.89 -16.68 47.89
CA GLY A 68 5.33 -16.98 47.77
C GLY A 68 5.62 -18.40 47.24
N GLN A 69 4.65 -19.06 46.63
CA GLN A 69 4.72 -20.48 46.18
C GLN A 69 4.91 -20.63 44.66
N LEU A 70 5.08 -19.52 43.91
CA LEU A 70 5.40 -19.57 42.49
C LEU A 70 6.89 -19.84 42.31
N PRO A 71 7.30 -20.95 41.63
CA PRO A 71 8.70 -21.25 41.40
C PRO A 71 9.43 -20.12 40.66
N ALA A 72 10.74 -19.95 40.89
CA ALA A 72 11.56 -18.97 40.18
C ALA A 72 11.60 -19.22 38.68
N GLU A 73 11.45 -20.46 38.22
CA GLU A 73 11.37 -20.87 36.81
C GLU A 73 10.03 -20.51 36.16
N GLY A 74 9.05 -20.04 36.93
CA GLY A 74 7.73 -19.63 36.49
C GLY A 74 6.72 -20.77 36.36
N ALA A 75 5.86 -20.71 35.34
CA ALA A 75 4.78 -21.66 35.14
C ALA A 75 4.57 -22.00 33.66
N ILE A 76 4.10 -23.24 33.41
CA ILE A 76 3.67 -23.73 32.09
C ILE A 76 2.22 -24.16 32.18
N ILE A 77 1.33 -23.49 31.48
CA ILE A 77 -0.08 -23.80 31.37
C ILE A 77 -0.29 -24.51 30.03
N SER A 78 -0.56 -25.83 30.10
CA SER A 78 -0.82 -26.64 28.91
C SER A 78 -2.33 -26.74 28.66
N VAL A 79 -2.78 -26.15 27.53
CA VAL A 79 -4.19 -26.04 27.15
C VAL A 79 -4.53 -27.13 26.14
N ARG A 80 -5.56 -27.92 26.42
CA ARG A 80 -6.00 -29.05 25.61
C ARG A 80 -6.88 -28.62 24.44
N LYS A 81 -6.90 -29.45 23.41
CA LYS A 81 -7.73 -29.29 22.20
C LYS A 81 -9.15 -28.87 22.52
N GLY A 82 -9.67 -27.89 21.79
CA GLY A 82 -11.06 -27.48 21.83
C GLY A 82 -11.26 -26.00 21.59
N THR A 83 -12.51 -25.62 21.45
CA THR A 83 -12.94 -24.21 21.36
C THR A 83 -13.32 -23.72 22.75
N TYR A 84 -12.66 -22.65 23.16
CA TYR A 84 -12.95 -21.92 24.40
C TYR A 84 -13.70 -20.64 24.02
N GLU A 85 -15.03 -20.70 24.08
CA GLU A 85 -15.87 -19.51 23.88
C GLU A 85 -15.74 -18.62 25.11
N LEU A 86 -15.26 -17.38 24.86
CA LEU A 86 -14.96 -16.43 25.94
C LEU A 86 -16.20 -15.61 26.29
N ALA A 87 -16.47 -15.44 27.57
CA ALA A 87 -17.47 -14.49 28.07
C ALA A 87 -16.90 -13.04 28.09
N GLU A 88 -15.61 -12.93 28.33
CA GLU A 88 -14.83 -11.70 28.34
C GLU A 88 -13.44 -11.95 27.76
N PRO A 89 -12.69 -10.90 27.33
CA PRO A 89 -11.33 -11.08 26.86
C PRO A 89 -10.42 -11.72 27.91
N PHE A 90 -9.56 -12.65 27.50
CA PHE A 90 -8.53 -13.20 28.38
C PHE A 90 -7.48 -12.12 28.67
N ALA A 91 -7.57 -11.49 29.84
CA ALA A 91 -6.75 -10.36 30.25
C ALA A 91 -5.60 -10.79 31.17
N LEU A 92 -4.38 -10.37 30.82
CA LEU A 92 -3.17 -10.47 31.62
C LEU A 92 -2.68 -9.06 31.96
N THR A 93 -2.26 -8.89 33.21
CA THR A 93 -1.78 -7.62 33.73
C THR A 93 -0.35 -7.75 34.25
N GLU A 94 0.22 -6.71 34.85
CA GLU A 94 1.52 -6.74 35.49
C GLU A 94 1.63 -7.88 36.52
N ALA A 95 0.54 -8.19 37.24
CA ALA A 95 0.46 -9.28 38.19
C ALA A 95 0.68 -10.68 37.58
N ASP A 96 0.56 -10.81 36.26
CA ASP A 96 0.73 -12.06 35.52
C ASP A 96 2.12 -12.21 34.90
N SER A 97 3.03 -11.29 35.16
CA SER A 97 4.39 -11.29 34.64
C SER A 97 5.18 -12.51 35.11
N GLY A 98 6.12 -12.98 34.32
CA GLY A 98 7.04 -14.03 34.75
C GLY A 98 7.96 -13.57 35.89
N PRO A 99 8.42 -14.44 36.77
CA PRO A 99 9.44 -14.09 37.79
C PRO A 99 10.79 -13.78 37.13
N ASP A 100 11.74 -13.27 37.90
CA ASP A 100 13.05 -12.86 37.37
C ASP A 100 13.82 -14.00 36.70
N GLY A 101 13.76 -15.19 37.22
CA GLY A 101 14.43 -16.39 36.66
C GLY A 101 13.63 -17.17 35.63
N GLY A 102 12.35 -16.80 35.33
CA GLY A 102 11.50 -17.63 34.52
C GLY A 102 10.40 -16.89 33.76
N ARG A 103 9.51 -17.66 33.16
CA ARG A 103 8.41 -17.16 32.31
C ARG A 103 7.07 -17.80 32.70
N ILE A 104 6.00 -17.11 32.40
CA ILE A 104 4.66 -17.72 32.38
C ILE A 104 4.35 -18.08 30.92
N VAL A 105 4.19 -19.38 30.66
CA VAL A 105 3.98 -19.92 29.32
C VAL A 105 2.57 -20.50 29.21
N TYR A 106 1.69 -19.86 28.48
CA TYR A 106 0.44 -20.45 28.02
C TYR A 106 0.69 -21.11 26.67
N ARG A 107 0.42 -22.42 26.56
CA ARG A 107 0.69 -23.14 25.31
C ARG A 107 -0.39 -24.18 24.98
N ALA A 108 -0.64 -24.37 23.68
CA ALA A 108 -1.36 -25.54 23.21
C ALA A 108 -0.60 -26.82 23.56
N SER A 109 -1.31 -27.90 23.92
CA SER A 109 -0.73 -29.19 24.26
C SER A 109 -0.27 -29.93 23.03
N GLY A 110 1.03 -29.97 22.77
CA GLY A 110 1.58 -30.67 21.63
C GLY A 110 1.11 -30.03 20.31
N LYS A 111 0.39 -30.79 19.48
CA LYS A 111 -0.22 -30.33 18.21
C LYS A 111 -1.74 -30.11 18.35
N ASP A 112 -2.25 -29.93 19.56
CA ASP A 112 -3.66 -29.69 19.81
C ASP A 112 -4.13 -28.38 19.17
N ASP A 113 -5.25 -28.42 18.44
CA ASP A 113 -5.93 -27.21 17.97
C ASP A 113 -6.70 -26.58 19.15
N VAL A 114 -6.18 -25.49 19.67
CA VAL A 114 -6.72 -24.74 20.80
C VAL A 114 -7.20 -23.39 20.31
N ARG A 115 -8.52 -23.22 20.23
CA ARG A 115 -9.12 -21.97 19.74
C ARG A 115 -9.76 -21.17 20.87
N LEU A 116 -9.31 -19.92 21.04
CA LEU A 116 -9.96 -18.94 21.87
C LEU A 116 -10.91 -18.13 20.97
N LEU A 117 -12.23 -18.24 21.23
CA LEU A 117 -13.27 -17.62 20.41
C LEU A 117 -13.89 -16.45 21.17
N ALA A 118 -13.67 -15.24 20.66
CA ALA A 118 -14.32 -14.01 21.13
C ALA A 118 -15.66 -13.71 20.41
N GLY A 119 -16.13 -14.66 19.62
CA GLY A 119 -17.41 -14.67 18.94
C GLY A 119 -18.47 -15.46 19.69
N ARG A 120 -19.68 -15.50 19.13
CA ARG A 120 -20.80 -16.30 19.61
C ARG A 120 -21.22 -17.28 18.51
N LEU A 121 -21.31 -18.57 18.84
CA LEU A 121 -21.83 -19.59 17.94
C LEU A 121 -23.32 -19.34 17.66
N VAL A 122 -23.71 -19.49 16.39
CA VAL A 122 -25.10 -19.38 15.92
C VAL A 122 -25.57 -20.77 15.52
N THR A 123 -26.53 -21.32 16.28
CA THR A 123 -27.01 -22.69 16.09
C THR A 123 -28.50 -22.78 15.75
N ALA A 124 -29.24 -21.68 15.95
CA ALA A 124 -30.66 -21.61 15.68
C ALA A 124 -30.95 -20.76 14.43
N PHE A 125 -31.60 -21.36 13.47
CA PHE A 125 -32.00 -20.72 12.21
C PHE A 125 -33.49 -20.93 11.98
N SER A 126 -34.17 -19.92 11.44
CA SER A 126 -35.59 -19.97 11.09
C SER A 126 -35.80 -19.54 9.63
N PRO A 127 -36.94 -19.96 9.03
CA PRO A 127 -37.36 -19.39 7.74
C PRO A 127 -37.53 -17.88 7.78
N VAL A 128 -37.28 -17.21 6.67
CA VAL A 128 -37.52 -15.77 6.53
C VAL A 128 -39.03 -15.53 6.36
N PRO A 129 -39.67 -14.63 7.13
CA PRO A 129 -41.09 -14.28 6.99
C PRO A 129 -41.44 -13.78 5.59
N ALA A 130 -42.66 -14.00 5.14
CA ALA A 130 -43.12 -13.74 3.78
C ALA A 130 -42.92 -12.29 3.32
N ASP A 131 -43.17 -11.32 4.20
CA ASP A 131 -42.99 -9.88 3.93
C ASP A 131 -41.52 -9.52 3.67
N ARG A 132 -40.60 -10.06 4.44
CA ARG A 132 -39.16 -9.90 4.23
C ARG A 132 -38.67 -10.71 3.00
N LEU A 133 -39.19 -11.93 2.85
CA LEU A 133 -38.83 -12.83 1.74
C LEU A 133 -39.17 -12.20 0.37
N ALA A 134 -40.30 -11.49 0.27
CA ALA A 134 -40.74 -10.79 -0.94
C ALA A 134 -39.74 -9.73 -1.41
N ARG A 135 -38.91 -9.19 -0.53
CA ARG A 135 -37.87 -8.21 -0.84
C ARG A 135 -36.57 -8.84 -1.35
N ILE A 136 -36.36 -10.11 -1.10
CA ILE A 136 -35.16 -10.87 -1.50
C ILE A 136 -35.32 -11.34 -2.95
N PRO A 137 -34.25 -11.30 -3.76
CA PRO A 137 -34.30 -11.82 -5.13
C PRO A 137 -34.81 -13.26 -5.20
N LYS A 138 -35.68 -13.56 -6.20
CA LYS A 138 -36.33 -14.88 -6.34
C LYS A 138 -35.35 -16.04 -6.33
N VAL A 139 -34.14 -15.85 -6.88
CA VAL A 139 -33.09 -16.87 -6.91
C VAL A 139 -32.62 -17.26 -5.51
N ALA A 140 -32.61 -16.34 -4.56
CA ALA A 140 -32.19 -16.57 -3.19
C ALA A 140 -33.27 -17.05 -2.25
N GLN A 141 -34.56 -16.75 -2.54
CA GLN A 141 -35.72 -17.04 -1.66
C GLN A 141 -35.77 -18.49 -1.16
N PRO A 142 -35.50 -19.53 -1.96
CA PRO A 142 -35.52 -20.92 -1.49
C PRO A 142 -34.39 -21.28 -0.52
N HIS A 143 -33.38 -20.44 -0.40
CA HIS A 143 -32.11 -20.77 0.26
C HIS A 143 -31.83 -19.94 1.51
N VAL A 144 -32.48 -18.77 1.64
CA VAL A 144 -32.20 -17.86 2.75
C VAL A 144 -32.79 -18.34 4.07
N VAL A 145 -32.05 -18.10 5.13
CA VAL A 145 -32.49 -18.30 6.51
C VAL A 145 -32.20 -17.05 7.31
N GLN A 146 -32.82 -16.95 8.49
CA GLN A 146 -32.54 -15.87 9.43
C GLN A 146 -32.23 -16.41 10.82
N CYS A 147 -31.55 -15.59 11.63
CA CYS A 147 -31.42 -15.80 13.06
C CYS A 147 -31.64 -14.48 13.82
N ASP A 148 -32.18 -14.60 15.02
CA ASP A 148 -32.31 -13.47 15.95
C ASP A 148 -31.10 -13.42 16.86
N LEU A 149 -30.26 -12.41 16.68
CA LEU A 149 -29.04 -12.22 17.49
C LEU A 149 -29.39 -11.78 18.92
N ARG A 150 -30.57 -11.15 19.16
CA ARG A 150 -31.01 -10.77 20.51
C ARG A 150 -31.37 -12.01 21.34
N ALA A 151 -31.92 -13.03 20.71
CA ALA A 151 -32.14 -14.32 21.36
C ALA A 151 -30.85 -15.00 21.83
N LEU A 152 -29.71 -14.63 21.25
CA LEU A 152 -28.36 -15.05 21.69
C LEU A 152 -27.76 -14.12 22.75
N GLY A 153 -28.55 -13.17 23.30
CA GLY A 153 -28.10 -12.19 24.29
C GLY A 153 -27.29 -11.02 23.71
N LEU A 154 -27.26 -10.82 22.38
CA LEU A 154 -26.54 -9.75 21.74
C LEU A 154 -27.46 -8.54 21.55
N THR A 155 -27.10 -7.39 22.11
CA THR A 155 -27.87 -6.14 22.00
C THR A 155 -27.11 -5.03 21.31
N ASP A 156 -25.77 -5.11 21.28
CA ASP A 156 -24.90 -4.18 20.54
C ASP A 156 -24.38 -4.86 19.26
N PHE A 157 -24.86 -4.39 18.12
CA PHE A 157 -24.48 -4.88 16.80
C PHE A 157 -23.39 -4.04 16.14
N GLY A 158 -23.12 -2.83 16.66
CA GLY A 158 -22.32 -1.80 15.99
C GLY A 158 -22.89 -1.36 14.64
N GLN A 159 -22.16 -0.52 13.96
CA GLN A 159 -22.49 -0.12 12.60
C GLN A 159 -21.93 -1.15 11.59
N PRO A 160 -22.46 -1.28 10.38
CA PRO A 160 -21.87 -2.14 9.34
C PRO A 160 -20.56 -1.60 8.78
N THR A 161 -19.68 -1.14 9.65
CA THR A 161 -18.36 -0.56 9.43
C THR A 161 -17.36 -1.26 10.34
N SER A 162 -16.18 -0.65 10.54
CA SER A 162 -15.20 -1.11 11.53
C SER A 162 -15.83 -1.22 12.94
N GLY A 163 -15.56 -2.34 13.61
CA GLY A 163 -16.12 -2.62 14.93
C GLY A 163 -17.57 -3.16 14.94
N GLY A 164 -18.22 -3.27 13.78
CA GLY A 164 -19.50 -3.96 13.67
C GLY A 164 -19.38 -5.48 13.63
N ILE A 165 -20.51 -6.16 13.86
CA ILE A 165 -20.58 -7.64 13.77
C ILE A 165 -20.17 -8.10 12.36
N GLN A 166 -19.39 -9.19 12.31
CA GLN A 166 -19.05 -9.93 11.10
C GLN A 166 -19.54 -11.37 11.25
N LEU A 167 -19.98 -11.97 10.13
CA LEU A 167 -20.46 -13.35 10.06
C LEU A 167 -19.39 -14.25 9.47
N PHE A 168 -19.17 -15.39 10.10
CA PHE A 168 -18.22 -16.41 9.66
C PHE A 168 -18.91 -17.77 9.52
N PHE A 169 -18.53 -18.50 8.48
CA PHE A 169 -19.10 -19.79 8.12
C PHE A 169 -17.97 -20.77 7.78
N ASP A 170 -17.82 -21.87 8.51
CA ASP A 170 -16.73 -22.85 8.36
C ASP A 170 -15.35 -22.21 8.23
N GLY A 171 -15.07 -21.27 9.11
CA GLY A 171 -13.78 -20.59 9.16
C GLY A 171 -13.53 -19.59 8.04
N ARG A 172 -14.55 -19.18 7.27
CA ARG A 172 -14.47 -18.15 6.24
C ARG A 172 -15.33 -16.94 6.59
N PRO A 173 -14.86 -15.70 6.39
CA PRO A 173 -15.71 -14.54 6.50
C PRO A 173 -16.73 -14.53 5.35
N LEU A 174 -17.98 -14.25 5.67
CA LEU A 174 -19.02 -14.07 4.67
C LEU A 174 -19.15 -12.59 4.30
N PRO A 175 -19.30 -12.27 2.99
CA PRO A 175 -19.50 -10.89 2.55
C PRO A 175 -20.88 -10.38 2.97
N ARG A 176 -20.96 -9.13 3.42
CA ARG A 176 -22.26 -8.47 3.47
C ARG A 176 -22.83 -8.36 2.05
N SER A 177 -24.15 -8.53 1.92
CA SER A 177 -24.86 -8.34 0.67
C SER A 177 -24.49 -6.99 0.06
N ARG A 178 -24.06 -6.99 -1.20
CA ARG A 178 -23.60 -5.77 -1.86
C ARG A 178 -23.90 -5.77 -3.36
N TYR A 179 -24.00 -4.57 -3.91
CA TYR A 179 -24.06 -4.40 -5.35
C TYR A 179 -23.08 -3.34 -5.85
N PRO A 180 -22.30 -3.64 -6.91
CA PRO A 180 -22.19 -4.96 -7.57
C PRO A 180 -21.42 -5.95 -6.68
N ASN A 181 -21.64 -7.27 -6.86
CA ASN A 181 -20.93 -8.31 -6.09
C ASN A 181 -19.42 -8.26 -6.30
N LYS A 182 -18.97 -7.79 -7.47
CA LYS A 182 -17.58 -7.52 -7.81
C LYS A 182 -17.46 -6.17 -8.49
N GLY A 183 -16.39 -5.43 -8.18
CA GLY A 183 -16.15 -4.10 -8.77
C GLY A 183 -17.00 -3.01 -8.13
N PHE A 184 -17.33 -1.97 -8.91
CA PHE A 184 -17.88 -0.71 -8.41
C PHE A 184 -18.83 -0.06 -9.41
N ILE A 185 -19.76 0.76 -8.90
CA ILE A 185 -20.56 1.72 -9.64
C ILE A 185 -19.76 3.03 -9.77
N LYS A 186 -19.95 3.79 -10.84
CA LYS A 186 -19.32 5.11 -11.03
C LYS A 186 -20.28 6.24 -10.64
N VAL A 187 -19.75 7.22 -9.91
CA VAL A 187 -20.44 8.50 -9.65
C VAL A 187 -20.56 9.26 -10.96
N THR A 188 -21.77 9.63 -11.36
CA THR A 188 -22.04 10.38 -12.60
C THR A 188 -22.19 11.88 -12.39
N GLY A 189 -22.50 12.31 -11.16
CA GLY A 189 -22.65 13.71 -10.76
C GLY A 189 -22.39 13.91 -9.27
N VAL A 190 -22.06 15.13 -8.89
CA VAL A 190 -21.90 15.57 -7.50
C VAL A 190 -22.62 16.91 -7.32
N SER A 191 -22.97 17.25 -6.09
CA SER A 191 -23.66 18.49 -5.75
C SER A 191 -22.89 19.74 -6.18
N ASP A 192 -23.61 20.78 -6.58
CA ASP A 192 -23.05 22.12 -6.83
C ASP A 192 -22.80 22.90 -5.52
N ARG A 193 -23.28 22.38 -4.39
CA ARG A 193 -22.99 22.92 -3.05
C ARG A 193 -21.55 22.60 -2.66
N ASP A 194 -20.88 23.56 -2.00
CA ASP A 194 -19.52 23.41 -1.48
C ASP A 194 -18.52 22.83 -2.51
N THR A 195 -18.50 23.46 -3.68
CA THR A 195 -17.63 23.05 -4.79
C THR A 195 -16.16 23.26 -4.44
N LYS A 196 -15.32 22.36 -4.91
CA LYS A 196 -13.85 22.42 -4.74
C LYS A 196 -13.12 22.03 -6.00
N VAL A 197 -11.89 22.55 -6.11
CA VAL A 197 -10.92 22.08 -7.10
C VAL A 197 -9.65 21.67 -6.34
N SER A 198 -9.14 20.48 -6.61
CA SER A 198 -7.91 19.98 -6.02
C SER A 198 -7.08 19.26 -7.08
N HIS A 199 -5.83 19.73 -7.30
CA HIS A 199 -4.94 19.22 -8.36
C HIS A 199 -5.65 19.13 -9.73
N GLY A 200 -6.37 20.19 -10.10
CA GLY A 200 -7.12 20.25 -11.34
C GLY A 200 -8.43 19.42 -11.39
N ARG A 201 -8.74 18.64 -10.37
CA ARG A 201 -9.98 17.83 -10.31
C ARG A 201 -11.09 18.60 -9.61
N LYS A 202 -12.22 18.80 -10.31
CA LYS A 202 -13.44 19.45 -9.77
C LYS A 202 -14.28 18.44 -9.00
N GLY A 203 -14.87 18.88 -7.90
CA GLY A 203 -15.78 18.09 -7.07
C GLY A 203 -16.57 18.93 -6.08
N SER A 204 -17.18 18.29 -5.11
CA SER A 204 -17.94 18.92 -4.03
C SER A 204 -17.52 18.32 -2.68
N LYS A 205 -17.52 19.11 -1.61
CA LYS A 205 -17.42 18.60 -0.23
C LYS A 205 -18.77 18.19 0.36
N TYR A 206 -19.88 18.57 -0.29
CA TYR A 206 -21.20 18.18 0.15
C TYR A 206 -21.50 16.72 -0.24
N GLY A 207 -22.03 15.92 0.70
CA GLY A 207 -22.17 14.47 0.58
C GLY A 207 -23.37 14.03 -0.26
N GLU A 208 -23.57 14.63 -1.42
CA GLU A 208 -24.66 14.31 -2.35
C GLU A 208 -24.07 13.92 -3.71
N ILE A 209 -24.49 12.76 -4.20
CA ILE A 209 -24.01 12.18 -5.46
C ILE A 209 -25.14 11.70 -6.34
N TRP A 210 -24.87 11.57 -7.63
CA TRP A 210 -25.71 10.90 -8.61
C TRP A 210 -24.99 9.71 -9.24
N PHE A 211 -25.76 8.70 -9.60
CA PHE A 211 -25.30 7.54 -10.33
C PHE A 211 -26.36 7.08 -11.35
N LYS A 212 -25.95 6.24 -12.30
CA LYS A 212 -26.86 5.69 -13.31
C LYS A 212 -26.76 4.17 -13.28
N ASP A 213 -27.71 3.54 -12.61
CA ASP A 213 -27.84 2.08 -12.60
C ASP A 213 -29.33 1.72 -12.36
N PRO A 214 -29.96 0.93 -13.23
CA PRO A 214 -31.37 0.57 -13.11
C PRO A 214 -31.67 -0.26 -11.85
N ARG A 215 -30.67 -0.91 -11.27
CA ARG A 215 -30.78 -1.72 -10.06
C ARG A 215 -31.09 -0.89 -8.82
N GLY A 216 -30.77 0.40 -8.83
CA GLY A 216 -31.08 1.33 -7.76
C GLY A 216 -32.55 1.33 -7.31
N LYS A 217 -33.48 1.04 -8.20
CA LYS A 217 -34.91 0.94 -7.85
C LYS A 217 -35.21 -0.09 -6.75
N ARG A 218 -34.39 -1.13 -6.59
CA ARG A 218 -34.56 -2.16 -5.56
C ARG A 218 -34.25 -1.67 -4.16
N TRP A 219 -33.42 -0.62 -4.03
CA TRP A 219 -32.95 -0.11 -2.72
C TRP A 219 -33.91 0.87 -2.07
N ALA A 220 -35.00 1.26 -2.75
CA ALA A 220 -35.97 2.22 -2.26
C ALA A 220 -36.61 1.86 -0.91
N GLY A 221 -36.69 0.56 -0.60
CA GLY A 221 -37.21 0.05 0.67
C GLY A 221 -36.20 -0.27 1.75
N GLU A 222 -34.91 0.00 1.53
CA GLU A 222 -33.86 -0.32 2.48
C GLU A 222 -33.74 0.76 3.56
N SER A 223 -33.97 0.39 4.83
CA SER A 223 -33.91 1.33 5.97
C SER A 223 -32.49 1.57 6.48
N ASP A 224 -31.55 0.66 6.18
CA ASP A 224 -30.17 0.71 6.65
C ASP A 224 -29.18 0.52 5.48
N LEU A 225 -29.38 1.36 4.43
CA LEU A 225 -28.55 1.38 3.24
C LEU A 225 -27.21 2.05 3.50
N TRP A 226 -26.14 1.37 3.15
CA TRP A 226 -24.78 1.86 3.29
C TRP A 226 -24.04 1.83 1.95
N THR A 227 -23.03 2.69 1.85
CA THR A 227 -22.12 2.74 0.71
C THR A 227 -20.67 2.69 1.19
N HIS A 228 -19.81 2.10 0.38
CA HIS A 228 -18.35 2.21 0.50
C HIS A 228 -17.81 2.72 -0.81
N GLY A 229 -16.96 3.72 -0.79
CA GLY A 229 -16.41 4.29 -2.01
C GLY A 229 -15.09 5.02 -1.82
N TYR A 230 -14.38 5.15 -2.95
CA TYR A 230 -13.22 6.01 -3.13
C TYR A 230 -13.70 7.32 -3.73
N TRP A 231 -14.09 8.25 -2.88
CA TRP A 231 -14.98 9.35 -3.24
C TRP A 231 -14.31 10.48 -4.03
N PHE A 232 -13.01 10.73 -3.77
CA PHE A 232 -12.24 11.76 -4.45
C PHE A 232 -10.89 11.27 -4.95
N TRP A 233 -10.11 10.64 -4.07
CA TRP A 233 -8.80 10.07 -4.37
C TRP A 233 -8.85 8.54 -4.36
N ASP A 234 -8.07 7.91 -5.24
CA ASP A 234 -8.04 6.47 -5.42
C ASP A 234 -7.38 5.71 -4.23
N TRP A 235 -6.84 6.46 -3.27
CA TRP A 235 -6.20 5.97 -2.06
C TRP A 235 -6.97 6.31 -0.78
N SER A 236 -8.12 6.97 -0.88
CA SER A 236 -8.91 7.41 0.28
C SER A 236 -10.35 6.97 0.14
N ASP A 237 -10.74 6.01 0.98
CA ASP A 237 -12.09 5.49 1.07
C ASP A 237 -12.86 6.06 2.27
N GLN A 238 -14.16 5.92 2.23
CA GLN A 238 -15.03 6.09 3.40
C GLN A 238 -16.33 5.32 3.20
N ARG A 239 -16.90 4.83 4.30
CA ARG A 239 -18.25 4.27 4.36
C ARG A 239 -19.23 5.32 4.78
N HIS A 240 -20.39 5.39 4.08
CA HIS A 240 -21.43 6.33 4.39
C HIS A 240 -22.78 5.64 4.54
N LYS A 241 -23.52 5.99 5.56
CA LYS A 241 -24.95 5.69 5.64
C LYS A 241 -25.69 6.61 4.67
N VAL A 242 -26.60 6.07 3.87
CA VAL A 242 -27.49 6.83 3.01
C VAL A 242 -28.66 7.32 3.86
N VAL A 243 -28.91 8.63 3.87
CA VAL A 243 -30.02 9.23 4.65
C VAL A 243 -31.17 9.67 3.77
N GLU A 244 -30.90 10.00 2.50
CA GLU A 244 -31.93 10.23 1.49
C GLU A 244 -31.55 9.48 0.21
N PHE A 245 -32.51 8.84 -0.39
CA PHE A 245 -32.34 8.13 -1.63
C PHE A 245 -33.53 8.39 -2.58
N ASP A 246 -33.24 8.92 -3.76
CA ASP A 246 -34.19 9.03 -4.86
C ASP A 246 -33.84 8.02 -5.97
N PRO A 247 -34.58 6.92 -6.09
CA PRO A 247 -34.30 5.88 -7.08
C PRO A 247 -34.64 6.31 -8.52
N LYS A 248 -35.43 7.37 -8.75
CA LYS A 248 -35.77 7.88 -10.08
C LYS A 248 -34.62 8.68 -10.65
N GLU A 249 -34.06 9.56 -9.84
CA GLU A 249 -32.93 10.42 -10.20
C GLU A 249 -31.57 9.71 -10.03
N GLY A 250 -31.53 8.59 -9.30
CA GLY A 250 -30.28 7.95 -8.89
C GLY A 250 -29.44 8.85 -7.98
N ARG A 251 -30.13 9.59 -7.06
CA ARG A 251 -29.52 10.54 -6.13
C ARG A 251 -29.42 9.93 -4.74
N MET A 252 -28.26 10.09 -4.12
CA MET A 252 -28.02 9.72 -2.73
C MET A 252 -27.48 10.92 -1.94
N LEU A 253 -28.02 11.14 -0.75
CA LEU A 253 -27.46 12.02 0.28
C LEU A 253 -26.90 11.17 1.43
N PHE A 254 -25.69 11.45 1.85
CA PHE A 254 -25.02 10.73 2.93
C PHE A 254 -25.19 11.39 4.29
N ALA A 255 -25.15 10.59 5.34
CA ALA A 255 -25.01 11.08 6.70
C ALA A 255 -23.64 11.76 6.91
N LYS A 256 -23.62 12.80 7.75
CA LYS A 256 -22.36 13.40 8.23
C LYS A 256 -21.62 12.42 9.21
N PRO A 257 -20.29 12.48 9.29
CA PRO A 257 -19.40 13.41 8.61
C PRO A 257 -19.19 13.03 7.13
N PHE A 258 -19.18 14.04 6.26
CA PHE A 258 -18.88 13.87 4.86
C PHE A 258 -17.39 13.52 4.64
N HIS A 259 -17.05 13.01 3.45
CA HIS A 259 -15.69 12.66 3.12
C HIS A 259 -14.76 13.89 3.15
N GLY A 260 -13.65 13.81 3.86
CA GLY A 260 -12.76 14.95 4.10
C GLY A 260 -12.16 15.57 2.81
N TYR A 261 -11.96 14.74 1.79
CA TYR A 261 -11.54 15.21 0.46
C TYR A 261 -12.72 15.57 -0.45
N GLY A 262 -13.96 15.29 -0.07
CA GLY A 262 -15.15 15.49 -0.88
C GLY A 262 -15.43 14.37 -1.87
N TYR A 263 -16.23 14.67 -2.88
CA TYR A 263 -16.76 13.74 -3.87
C TYR A 263 -16.48 14.27 -5.28
N ARG A 264 -16.26 13.37 -6.26
CA ARG A 264 -16.05 13.77 -7.66
C ARG A 264 -16.78 12.85 -8.63
N LYS A 265 -17.09 13.36 -9.81
CA LYS A 265 -17.54 12.56 -10.96
C LYS A 265 -16.44 11.54 -11.34
N GLY A 266 -16.87 10.33 -11.70
CA GLY A 266 -15.97 9.22 -12.03
C GLY A 266 -15.37 8.49 -10.82
N ALA A 267 -15.59 8.95 -9.59
CA ALA A 267 -15.34 8.19 -8.37
C ALA A 267 -16.12 6.87 -8.38
N TRP A 268 -15.69 5.89 -7.60
CA TRP A 268 -16.30 4.56 -7.61
C TRP A 268 -16.72 4.11 -6.22
N PHE A 269 -17.85 3.42 -6.15
CA PHE A 269 -18.45 2.95 -4.90
C PHE A 269 -19.29 1.69 -5.13
N TYR A 270 -19.67 1.04 -4.06
CA TYR A 270 -20.71 0.02 -4.03
C TYR A 270 -21.68 0.30 -2.88
N VAL A 271 -22.93 -0.19 -3.01
CA VAL A 271 -23.90 -0.22 -1.93
C VAL A 271 -23.79 -1.56 -1.19
N TYR A 272 -24.14 -1.60 0.08
CA TYR A 272 -24.09 -2.84 0.86
C TYR A 272 -25.04 -2.81 2.05
N ASN A 273 -25.19 -3.96 2.72
CA ASN A 273 -26.13 -4.24 3.80
C ASN A 273 -27.59 -4.17 3.33
N CYS A 274 -27.84 -4.59 2.10
CA CYS A 274 -29.15 -4.56 1.44
C CYS A 274 -29.79 -5.94 1.46
N LEU A 275 -31.01 -6.05 1.97
CA LEU A 275 -31.77 -7.30 1.91
C LEU A 275 -32.08 -7.70 0.46
N SER A 276 -32.36 -6.70 -0.38
CA SER A 276 -32.65 -6.85 -1.80
C SER A 276 -31.44 -7.23 -2.68
N GLU A 277 -30.25 -7.28 -2.10
CA GLU A 277 -29.01 -7.68 -2.77
C GLU A 277 -28.38 -8.98 -2.19
N ILE A 278 -29.16 -9.78 -1.47
CA ILE A 278 -28.76 -11.16 -1.18
C ILE A 278 -29.07 -12.00 -2.43
N ASP A 279 -28.11 -12.14 -3.34
CA ASP A 279 -28.30 -12.84 -4.62
C ASP A 279 -27.20 -13.85 -4.97
N GLU A 280 -26.19 -14.00 -4.11
CA GLU A 280 -25.16 -15.06 -4.19
C GLU A 280 -25.03 -15.83 -2.86
N PRO A 281 -24.66 -17.13 -2.89
CA PRO A 281 -24.38 -17.91 -1.67
C PRO A 281 -23.28 -17.26 -0.84
N GLY A 282 -23.53 -17.09 0.45
CA GLY A 282 -22.63 -16.46 1.42
C GLY A 282 -23.01 -15.01 1.77
N GLU A 283 -23.84 -14.38 0.99
CA GLU A 283 -24.26 -13.00 1.30
C GLU A 283 -25.21 -12.91 2.48
N TRP A 284 -25.05 -11.87 3.27
CA TRP A 284 -25.84 -11.61 4.48
C TRP A 284 -26.13 -10.13 4.71
N GLN A 285 -27.20 -9.89 5.43
CA GLN A 285 -27.65 -8.56 5.89
C GLN A 285 -28.03 -8.63 7.36
N LEU A 286 -27.69 -7.60 8.12
CA LEU A 286 -28.12 -7.41 9.49
C LEU A 286 -28.99 -6.17 9.60
N ASP A 287 -30.20 -6.35 10.03
CA ASP A 287 -31.06 -5.28 10.49
C ASP A 287 -30.68 -4.89 11.92
N THR A 288 -29.97 -3.78 12.05
CA THR A 288 -29.47 -3.34 13.36
C THR A 288 -30.59 -2.84 14.30
N ALA A 289 -31.78 -2.50 13.78
CA ALA A 289 -32.92 -2.08 14.59
C ALA A 289 -33.60 -3.28 15.27
N THR A 290 -33.68 -4.41 14.59
CA THR A 290 -34.35 -5.62 15.12
C THR A 290 -33.37 -6.66 15.67
N GLY A 291 -32.13 -6.69 15.19
CA GLY A 291 -31.14 -7.72 15.48
C GLY A 291 -31.30 -8.98 14.61
N ILE A 292 -32.13 -8.93 13.58
CA ILE A 292 -32.36 -10.04 12.66
C ILE A 292 -31.25 -10.06 11.61
N LEU A 293 -30.50 -11.15 11.60
CA LEU A 293 -29.50 -11.47 10.58
C LEU A 293 -30.12 -12.42 9.57
N THR A 294 -30.15 -12.02 8.29
CA THR A 294 -30.63 -12.81 7.15
C THR A 294 -29.45 -13.14 6.25
N PHE A 295 -29.32 -14.39 5.80
CA PHE A 295 -28.22 -14.76 4.91
C PHE A 295 -28.58 -15.95 4.01
N TRP A 296 -27.86 -16.09 2.90
CA TRP A 296 -27.88 -17.26 2.04
C TRP A 296 -26.69 -18.17 2.43
N PRO A 297 -26.89 -19.22 3.24
CA PRO A 297 -25.78 -20.08 3.65
C PRO A 297 -25.18 -20.82 2.44
N PRO A 298 -23.84 -20.93 2.35
CA PRO A 298 -23.18 -21.67 1.25
C PRO A 298 -23.52 -23.18 1.24
N LYS A 299 -23.91 -23.73 2.37
CA LYS A 299 -24.41 -25.08 2.56
C LYS A 299 -25.33 -25.13 3.80
N ASN A 300 -25.88 -26.32 4.12
CA ASN A 300 -26.77 -26.47 5.29
C ASN A 300 -26.11 -25.92 6.57
N PRO A 301 -26.62 -24.85 7.18
CA PRO A 301 -26.02 -24.19 8.33
C PRO A 301 -26.09 -25.02 9.62
N ALA A 302 -27.05 -25.96 9.74
CA ALA A 302 -27.11 -26.87 10.87
C ALA A 302 -25.97 -27.90 10.92
N LYS A 303 -25.25 -28.08 9.80
CA LYS A 303 -24.08 -28.97 9.67
C LYS A 303 -22.77 -28.20 9.53
N ALA A 304 -22.77 -26.89 9.76
CA ALA A 304 -21.65 -26.00 9.60
C ALA A 304 -21.35 -25.29 10.93
N GLU A 305 -20.12 -24.84 11.08
CA GLU A 305 -19.78 -23.91 12.15
C GLU A 305 -20.12 -22.49 11.70
N VAL A 306 -21.10 -21.88 12.36
CA VAL A 306 -21.49 -20.50 12.12
C VAL A 306 -21.27 -19.70 13.39
N PHE A 307 -20.58 -18.57 13.30
CA PHE A 307 -20.44 -17.66 14.43
C PHE A 307 -20.38 -16.19 13.98
N VAL A 308 -20.72 -15.32 14.91
CA VAL A 308 -20.59 -13.86 14.75
C VAL A 308 -19.51 -13.32 15.67
N SER A 309 -18.80 -12.25 15.25
CA SER A 309 -17.85 -11.57 16.12
C SER A 309 -18.57 -10.77 17.20
N VAL A 310 -18.09 -10.83 18.46
CA VAL A 310 -18.78 -10.21 19.60
C VAL A 310 -17.85 -9.37 20.47
N LEU A 311 -16.86 -9.97 21.11
CA LEU A 311 -15.97 -9.26 22.03
C LEU A 311 -15.03 -8.32 21.27
N PRO A 312 -14.60 -7.21 21.87
CA PRO A 312 -13.69 -6.26 21.21
C PRO A 312 -12.29 -6.84 20.95
N LYS A 313 -11.89 -7.86 21.73
CA LYS A 313 -10.59 -8.56 21.58
C LYS A 313 -10.69 -9.98 22.14
N VAL A 314 -9.73 -10.84 21.80
CA VAL A 314 -9.59 -12.20 22.35
C VAL A 314 -8.69 -12.17 23.58
N VAL A 315 -7.51 -11.52 23.43
CA VAL A 315 -6.48 -11.47 24.47
C VAL A 315 -6.03 -10.02 24.67
N SER A 316 -5.80 -9.63 25.92
CA SER A 316 -5.11 -8.39 26.26
C SER A 316 -3.97 -8.63 27.25
N LEU A 317 -2.83 -7.96 27.02
CA LEU A 317 -1.70 -7.90 27.91
C LEU A 317 -1.44 -6.42 28.27
N GLU A 318 -1.37 -6.10 29.53
CA GLU A 318 -1.10 -4.71 29.98
C GLU A 318 0.05 -4.71 30.97
N LYS A 319 1.11 -3.95 30.66
CA LYS A 319 2.34 -3.87 31.47
C LYS A 319 2.92 -5.23 31.86
N THR A 320 2.68 -6.24 31.05
CA THR A 320 3.06 -7.63 31.32
C THR A 320 4.49 -7.89 30.87
N SER A 321 5.26 -8.62 31.64
CA SER A 321 6.62 -9.03 31.28
C SER A 321 6.83 -10.53 31.33
N LYS A 322 7.76 -11.05 30.50
CA LYS A 322 8.21 -12.46 30.49
C LYS A 322 7.05 -13.47 30.37
N VAL A 323 6.10 -13.18 29.46
CA VAL A 323 4.98 -14.06 29.13
C VAL A 323 5.15 -14.64 27.72
N THR A 324 4.75 -15.87 27.50
CA THR A 324 4.66 -16.52 26.17
C THR A 324 3.26 -17.03 25.91
N LEU A 325 2.72 -16.69 24.73
CA LEU A 325 1.52 -17.32 24.17
C LEU A 325 1.95 -18.15 22.96
N HIS A 326 1.77 -19.48 23.03
CA HIS A 326 2.29 -20.41 22.04
C HIS A 326 1.21 -21.33 21.47
N GLY A 327 1.02 -21.34 20.15
CA GLY A 327 0.21 -22.34 19.45
C GLY A 327 -1.30 -22.13 19.52
N PHE A 328 -1.80 -20.94 19.86
CA PHE A 328 -3.23 -20.66 19.93
C PHE A 328 -3.81 -20.21 18.59
N THR A 329 -5.05 -20.62 18.33
CA THR A 329 -5.92 -19.97 17.34
C THR A 329 -6.76 -18.89 18.05
N LEU A 330 -6.64 -17.63 17.63
CA LEU A 330 -7.44 -16.50 18.11
C LEU A 330 -8.46 -16.10 17.05
N ALA A 331 -9.75 -16.05 17.36
CA ALA A 331 -10.81 -15.77 16.39
C ALA A 331 -12.02 -15.03 16.98
N GLY A 332 -12.81 -14.41 16.12
CA GLY A 332 -14.13 -13.88 16.46
C GLY A 332 -14.13 -12.53 17.18
N ALA A 333 -13.01 -11.81 17.25
CA ALA A 333 -13.01 -10.45 17.79
C ALA A 333 -13.67 -9.47 16.82
N ARG A 334 -14.41 -8.47 17.33
CA ARG A 334 -14.91 -7.33 16.54
C ARG A 334 -13.81 -6.33 16.23
N GLY A 335 -12.87 -6.16 17.15
CA GLY A 335 -11.67 -5.29 17.00
C GLY A 335 -10.41 -6.10 16.79
N THR A 336 -9.28 -5.62 17.35
CA THR A 336 -7.98 -6.29 17.25
C THR A 336 -7.94 -7.54 18.15
N ALA A 337 -7.61 -8.69 17.58
CA ALA A 337 -7.65 -9.97 18.29
C ALA A 337 -6.76 -10.01 19.52
N LEU A 338 -5.53 -9.50 19.44
CA LEU A 338 -4.59 -9.44 20.54
C LEU A 338 -4.03 -8.02 20.69
N THR A 339 -4.18 -7.45 21.89
CA THR A 339 -3.56 -6.17 22.24
C THR A 339 -2.57 -6.36 23.38
N ALA A 340 -1.34 -5.86 23.21
CA ALA A 340 -0.29 -5.89 24.22
C ALA A 340 0.28 -4.48 24.40
N SER A 341 0.11 -3.87 25.57
CA SER A 341 0.49 -2.50 25.85
C SER A 341 1.49 -2.39 26.99
N GLY A 342 2.59 -1.67 26.75
CA GLY A 342 3.65 -1.48 27.75
C GLY A 342 4.33 -2.79 28.17
N VAL A 343 4.39 -3.78 27.27
CA VAL A 343 4.93 -5.10 27.56
C VAL A 343 6.46 -5.15 27.45
N ASP A 344 7.06 -6.10 28.16
CA ASP A 344 8.49 -6.34 28.15
C ASP A 344 8.78 -7.85 28.00
N ASN A 345 9.60 -8.23 27.03
CA ASN A 345 10.01 -9.62 26.82
C ASN A 345 8.82 -10.60 26.69
N VAL A 346 7.78 -10.19 25.94
CA VAL A 346 6.61 -11.02 25.61
C VAL A 346 6.84 -11.75 24.29
N ARG A 347 6.38 -12.99 24.19
CA ARG A 347 6.46 -13.81 22.97
C ARG A 347 5.09 -14.29 22.55
N ILE A 348 4.76 -14.07 21.29
CA ILE A 348 3.59 -14.61 20.61
C ILE A 348 4.12 -15.50 19.49
N GLU A 349 3.93 -16.82 19.64
CA GLU A 349 4.63 -17.80 18.81
C GLU A 349 3.68 -18.84 18.23
N THR A 350 3.89 -19.24 16.97
CA THR A 350 3.21 -20.40 16.36
C THR A 350 1.68 -20.28 16.36
N GLY A 351 1.17 -19.03 16.45
CA GLY A 351 -0.27 -18.75 16.58
C GLY A 351 -0.95 -18.62 15.22
N THR A 352 -2.25 -18.90 15.20
CA THR A 352 -3.13 -18.57 14.08
C THR A 352 -4.12 -17.49 14.52
N ILE A 353 -4.07 -16.33 13.90
CA ILE A 353 -4.99 -15.21 14.19
C ILE A 353 -5.87 -15.01 12.97
N ARG A 354 -7.16 -15.28 13.10
CA ARG A 354 -8.05 -15.30 11.94
C ARG A 354 -9.49 -14.93 12.25
N ASN A 355 -10.21 -14.55 11.20
CA ASN A 355 -11.66 -14.34 11.28
C ASN A 355 -12.04 -13.31 12.37
N CYS A 356 -11.44 -12.11 12.25
CA CYS A 356 -11.72 -10.98 13.12
C CYS A 356 -12.21 -9.77 12.32
N GLY A 357 -13.16 -9.01 12.88
CA GLY A 357 -13.70 -7.81 12.26
C GLY A 357 -12.73 -6.63 12.26
N GLY A 358 -11.68 -6.69 13.07
CA GLY A 358 -10.61 -5.70 13.17
C GLY A 358 -9.23 -6.27 12.86
N GLY A 359 -8.21 -5.80 13.59
CA GLY A 359 -6.82 -6.19 13.38
C GLY A 359 -6.40 -7.53 14.01
N GLY A 360 -5.21 -7.98 13.67
CA GLY A 360 -4.61 -9.19 14.25
C GLY A 360 -3.94 -8.92 15.59
N ILE A 361 -2.75 -8.34 15.60
CA ILE A 361 -1.92 -8.10 16.78
C ILE A 361 -1.49 -6.64 16.84
N SER A 362 -1.71 -5.98 17.97
CA SER A 362 -1.11 -4.68 18.30
C SER A 362 -0.24 -4.84 19.55
N LEU A 363 1.07 -4.59 19.40
CA LEU A 363 2.05 -4.78 20.45
C LEU A 363 2.88 -3.52 20.65
N SER A 364 2.86 -3.00 21.88
CA SER A 364 3.71 -1.87 22.28
C SER A 364 4.52 -2.20 23.53
N GLY A 365 5.79 -1.74 23.56
CA GLY A 365 6.71 -2.02 24.65
C GLY A 365 8.13 -2.22 24.16
N ARG A 366 8.82 -3.21 24.70
CA ARG A 366 10.22 -3.51 24.35
C ARG A 366 10.52 -5.02 24.37
N ASP A 367 11.59 -5.39 23.69
CA ASP A 367 12.21 -6.73 23.71
C ASP A 367 11.23 -7.89 23.48
N SER A 368 10.13 -7.61 22.72
CA SER A 368 9.02 -8.52 22.52
C SER A 368 8.89 -8.94 21.05
N GLN A 369 8.26 -10.09 20.80
CA GLN A 369 8.31 -10.71 19.46
C GLN A 369 7.00 -11.41 19.08
N VAL A 370 6.73 -11.35 17.75
CA VAL A 370 5.69 -12.12 17.07
C VAL A 370 6.40 -13.00 16.05
N ILE A 371 6.40 -14.31 16.25
CA ILE A 371 7.19 -15.24 15.44
C ILE A 371 6.35 -16.42 14.95
N GLY A 372 6.48 -16.71 13.64
CA GLY A 372 5.96 -17.92 13.03
C GLY A 372 4.44 -18.02 13.01
N CYS A 373 3.74 -16.89 13.06
CA CYS A 373 2.28 -16.85 13.12
C CYS A 373 1.67 -16.77 11.70
N ASP A 374 0.45 -17.29 11.55
CA ASP A 374 -0.42 -17.07 10.40
C ASP A 374 -1.53 -16.09 10.76
N LEU A 375 -1.64 -14.99 10.02
CA LEU A 375 -2.64 -13.96 10.23
C LEU A 375 -3.45 -13.75 8.95
N TYR A 376 -4.76 -14.03 8.99
CA TYR A 376 -5.60 -13.92 7.79
C TYR A 376 -7.09 -13.72 8.09
N ASN A 377 -7.84 -13.32 7.07
CA ASN A 377 -9.26 -12.99 7.19
C ASN A 377 -9.49 -11.91 8.27
N LEU A 378 -8.73 -10.83 8.19
CA LEU A 378 -8.80 -9.74 9.16
C LEU A 378 -9.50 -8.53 8.54
N GLY A 379 -10.36 -7.89 9.32
CA GLY A 379 -11.08 -6.68 8.88
C GLY A 379 -10.18 -5.45 8.74
N SER A 380 -9.01 -5.43 9.41
CA SER A 380 -8.07 -4.32 9.42
C SER A 380 -6.62 -4.81 9.30
N HIS A 381 -5.67 -4.23 10.04
CA HIS A 381 -4.24 -4.53 9.98
C HIS A 381 -3.86 -5.95 10.46
N GLY A 382 -2.66 -6.42 10.08
CA GLY A 382 -2.09 -7.67 10.58
C GLY A 382 -1.36 -7.49 11.91
N ILE A 383 -0.10 -7.05 11.89
CA ILE A 383 0.76 -6.87 13.07
C ILE A 383 1.18 -5.38 13.17
N SER A 384 0.96 -4.77 14.31
CA SER A 384 1.46 -3.42 14.62
C SER A 384 2.43 -3.47 15.78
N LEU A 385 3.67 -3.02 15.57
CA LEU A 385 4.73 -2.94 16.56
C LEU A 385 5.06 -1.48 16.86
N ASN A 386 5.00 -1.06 18.14
CA ASN A 386 5.33 0.28 18.56
C ASN A 386 6.23 0.25 19.79
N GLY A 387 7.52 0.52 19.63
CA GLY A 387 8.48 0.45 20.74
C GLY A 387 9.71 1.31 20.54
N GLY A 388 10.34 1.68 21.65
CA GLY A 388 11.48 2.57 21.69
C GLY A 388 11.10 4.03 21.90
N ASP A 389 12.09 4.85 22.24
CA ASP A 389 11.91 6.27 22.52
C ASP A 389 12.74 7.13 21.56
N ARG A 390 12.05 7.94 20.75
CA ARG A 390 12.67 8.85 19.79
C ARG A 390 13.46 9.99 20.43
N LYS A 391 13.16 10.37 21.67
CA LYS A 391 13.92 11.43 22.37
C LYS A 391 15.35 11.00 22.66
N THR A 392 15.48 9.78 23.12
CA THR A 392 16.77 9.17 23.53
C THR A 392 17.34 8.24 22.47
N LEU A 393 16.62 7.98 21.36
CA LEU A 393 16.93 6.98 20.36
C LEU A 393 17.10 5.56 20.94
N THR A 394 16.47 5.31 22.09
CA THR A 394 16.48 3.99 22.74
C THR A 394 15.64 3.02 21.93
N LYS A 395 16.23 1.90 21.52
CA LYS A 395 15.56 0.89 20.70
C LYS A 395 14.46 0.16 21.46
N GLY A 396 13.35 -0.09 20.78
CA GLY A 396 12.28 -0.96 21.28
C GLY A 396 12.58 -2.45 21.14
N ASN A 397 13.43 -2.83 20.16
CA ASN A 397 13.80 -4.21 19.86
C ASN A 397 12.58 -5.14 19.65
N LEU A 398 11.49 -4.60 19.13
CA LEU A 398 10.32 -5.43 18.78
C LEU A 398 10.58 -6.14 17.46
N LEU A 399 10.14 -7.41 17.38
CA LEU A 399 10.41 -8.27 16.23
C LEU A 399 9.12 -8.90 15.68
N ALA A 400 8.91 -8.77 14.36
CA ALA A 400 7.99 -9.62 13.60
C ALA A 400 8.83 -10.48 12.63
N GLU A 401 8.85 -11.80 12.82
CA GLU A 401 9.69 -12.72 12.04
C GLU A 401 8.94 -13.97 11.61
N ASN A 402 9.14 -14.39 10.38
CA ASN A 402 8.61 -15.63 9.84
C ASN A 402 7.07 -15.75 9.95
N ASN A 403 6.36 -14.61 9.80
CA ASN A 403 4.90 -14.59 9.83
C ASN A 403 4.34 -14.54 8.41
N HIS A 404 3.21 -15.22 8.17
CA HIS A 404 2.40 -15.10 6.97
C HIS A 404 1.20 -14.20 7.26
N VAL A 405 1.11 -13.06 6.58
CA VAL A 405 0.02 -12.10 6.74
C VAL A 405 -0.67 -11.89 5.40
N TYR A 406 -1.90 -12.36 5.27
CA TYR A 406 -2.62 -12.32 4.01
C TYR A 406 -4.12 -12.13 4.20
N HIS A 407 -4.81 -11.70 3.13
CA HIS A 407 -6.27 -11.54 3.13
C HIS A 407 -6.72 -10.72 4.35
N TYR A 408 -6.15 -9.52 4.50
CA TYR A 408 -6.44 -8.56 5.57
C TYR A 408 -6.98 -7.26 4.98
N ALA A 409 -7.32 -6.29 5.83
CA ALA A 409 -7.98 -5.04 5.45
C ALA A 409 -9.31 -5.27 4.69
N LEU A 410 -10.09 -6.27 5.14
CA LEU A 410 -11.34 -6.66 4.48
C LEU A 410 -12.50 -5.69 4.79
N VAL A 411 -12.43 -4.99 5.91
CA VAL A 411 -13.41 -3.99 6.34
C VAL A 411 -12.84 -2.58 6.19
N ASP A 412 -11.77 -2.25 6.87
CA ASP A 412 -11.01 -1.01 6.67
C ASP A 412 -10.02 -1.22 5.53
N ARG A 413 -10.30 -0.62 4.37
CA ARG A 413 -9.63 -0.99 3.11
C ARG A 413 -8.28 -0.33 2.90
N VAL A 414 -8.11 0.93 3.36
CA VAL A 414 -6.89 1.71 3.11
C VAL A 414 -6.11 2.01 4.40
N TYR A 415 -4.81 2.20 4.28
CA TYR A 415 -3.89 2.50 5.39
C TYR A 415 -3.96 1.50 6.55
N ARG A 416 -4.18 0.22 6.23
CA ARG A 416 -4.17 -0.90 7.17
C ARG A 416 -3.09 -1.91 6.76
N PRO A 417 -1.83 -1.69 7.20
CA PRO A 417 -0.71 -2.53 6.78
C PRO A 417 -0.80 -3.95 7.34
N GLY A 418 -0.26 -4.90 6.59
CA GLY A 418 -0.01 -6.26 7.09
C GLY A 418 0.96 -6.23 8.27
N ILE A 419 2.05 -5.45 8.18
CA ILE A 419 2.96 -5.19 9.31
C ILE A 419 3.30 -3.69 9.37
N SER A 420 3.25 -3.10 10.58
CA SER A 420 3.72 -1.73 10.82
C SER A 420 4.73 -1.63 11.96
N LEU A 421 5.72 -0.73 11.78
CA LEU A 421 6.77 -0.45 12.75
C LEU A 421 6.73 1.02 13.14
N HIS A 422 6.67 1.30 14.45
CA HIS A 422 6.70 2.65 15.00
C HIS A 422 7.66 2.75 16.19
N GLY A 423 8.22 3.94 16.42
CA GLY A 423 9.17 4.20 17.49
C GLY A 423 10.62 4.12 17.04
N VAL A 424 11.47 3.26 17.64
CA VAL A 424 12.90 3.19 17.34
C VAL A 424 13.40 1.75 17.32
N GLY A 425 14.15 1.38 16.28
CA GLY A 425 14.95 0.15 16.22
C GLY A 425 14.16 -1.15 16.26
N ASN A 426 12.96 -1.16 15.69
CA ASN A 426 12.13 -2.37 15.56
C ASN A 426 12.39 -3.09 14.22
N VAL A 427 12.12 -4.39 14.16
CA VAL A 427 12.53 -5.26 13.06
C VAL A 427 11.33 -6.01 12.48
N ALA A 428 11.20 -6.03 11.16
CA ALA A 428 10.34 -6.95 10.44
C ALA A 428 11.17 -7.72 9.41
N ARG A 429 11.29 -9.04 9.57
CA ARG A 429 12.12 -9.82 8.68
C ARG A 429 11.54 -11.19 8.35
N ARG A 430 11.86 -11.67 7.12
CA ARG A 430 11.49 -13.00 6.66
C ARG A 430 9.99 -13.29 6.78
N ASN A 431 9.15 -12.27 6.60
CA ASN A 431 7.71 -12.43 6.55
C ASN A 431 7.25 -12.55 5.10
N LEU A 432 6.10 -13.18 4.87
CA LEU A 432 5.35 -13.16 3.63
C LEU A 432 4.08 -12.32 3.85
N ILE A 433 3.88 -11.30 3.00
CA ILE A 433 2.73 -10.40 3.11
C ILE A 433 2.09 -10.26 1.74
N ASN A 434 0.83 -10.68 1.62
CA ASN A 434 0.15 -10.71 0.33
C ASN A 434 -1.37 -10.53 0.42
N ASP A 435 -2.01 -10.40 -0.74
CA ASP A 435 -3.46 -10.35 -0.96
C ASP A 435 -4.20 -9.30 -0.12
N ALA A 436 -3.84 -8.02 -0.34
CA ALA A 436 -4.46 -6.89 0.35
C ALA A 436 -4.83 -5.73 -0.60
N PRO A 437 -5.93 -4.99 -0.30
CA PRO A 437 -6.41 -3.90 -1.15
C PRO A 437 -5.49 -2.68 -1.18
N HIS A 438 -4.63 -2.53 -0.16
CA HIS A 438 -3.72 -1.41 0.01
C HIS A 438 -2.33 -1.91 0.48
N MET A 439 -1.61 -1.15 1.28
CA MET A 439 -0.21 -1.40 1.66
C MET A 439 0.05 -2.72 2.40
N ALA A 440 1.23 -3.31 2.16
CA ALA A 440 1.75 -4.43 2.93
C ALA A 440 2.41 -3.96 4.23
N MET A 441 3.25 -2.95 4.15
CA MET A 441 3.99 -2.45 5.31
C MET A 441 3.90 -0.94 5.43
N GLY A 442 3.84 -0.48 6.69
CA GLY A 442 4.00 0.93 7.04
C GLY A 442 5.08 1.11 8.11
N PHE A 443 5.79 2.22 8.10
CA PHE A 443 6.74 2.53 9.15
C PHE A 443 6.81 4.01 9.48
N GLY A 444 7.19 4.29 10.72
CA GLY A 444 7.42 5.65 11.20
C GLY A 444 8.28 5.63 12.44
N GLY A 445 9.23 6.58 12.56
CA GLY A 445 10.22 6.62 13.60
C GLY A 445 11.63 6.42 13.07
N ASN A 446 12.52 5.86 13.87
CA ASN A 446 13.95 5.85 13.58
C ASN A 446 14.57 4.45 13.62
N ASP A 447 15.59 4.24 12.81
CA ASP A 447 16.48 3.07 12.88
C ASP A 447 15.78 1.69 12.78
N HIS A 448 14.67 1.60 12.06
CA HIS A 448 14.01 0.33 11.82
C HIS A 448 14.77 -0.51 10.79
N LEU A 449 14.62 -1.83 10.88
CA LEU A 449 15.13 -2.78 9.90
C LEU A 449 13.99 -3.59 9.28
N ILE A 450 13.81 -3.44 7.97
CA ILE A 450 12.83 -4.19 7.17
C ILE A 450 13.62 -5.02 6.15
N GLU A 451 13.78 -6.32 6.42
CA GLU A 451 14.68 -7.13 5.62
C GLU A 451 14.14 -8.54 5.29
N LEU A 452 14.55 -9.06 4.14
CA LEU A 452 14.29 -10.45 3.74
C LEU A 452 12.79 -10.81 3.71
N ASN A 453 11.91 -9.82 3.57
CA ASN A 453 10.48 -10.07 3.42
C ASN A 453 10.12 -10.32 1.96
N GLU A 454 9.10 -11.12 1.72
CA GLU A 454 8.43 -11.29 0.43
C GLU A 454 7.08 -10.58 0.45
N ILE A 455 6.83 -9.75 -0.56
CA ILE A 455 5.62 -8.90 -0.64
C ILE A 455 5.08 -8.94 -2.06
N HIS A 456 3.82 -9.33 -2.23
CA HIS A 456 3.20 -9.35 -3.55
C HIS A 456 1.67 -9.20 -3.49
N SER A 457 1.05 -8.98 -4.64
CA SER A 457 -0.42 -8.99 -4.75
C SER A 457 -1.12 -8.02 -3.80
N VAL A 458 -0.46 -6.92 -3.43
CA VAL A 458 -1.02 -5.86 -2.58
C VAL A 458 -1.36 -4.62 -3.42
N CYS A 459 -2.05 -3.66 -2.84
CA CYS A 459 -2.55 -2.44 -3.51
C CYS A 459 -3.52 -2.73 -4.66
N TYR A 460 -4.21 -3.88 -4.69
CA TYR A 460 -5.04 -4.27 -5.83
C TYR A 460 -6.34 -3.46 -6.00
N GLU A 461 -6.72 -2.65 -5.02
CA GLU A 461 -7.96 -1.84 -5.05
C GLU A 461 -7.68 -0.34 -4.94
N SER A 462 -6.43 0.05 -4.80
CA SER A 462 -5.97 1.44 -4.62
C SER A 462 -4.97 1.84 -5.69
N ASN A 463 -4.85 3.14 -5.92
CA ASN A 463 -3.77 3.73 -6.71
C ASN A 463 -3.07 4.80 -5.88
N ASP A 464 -1.92 5.28 -6.31
CA ASP A 464 -1.10 6.25 -5.57
C ASP A 464 -0.85 5.79 -4.12
N ALA A 465 -0.51 4.51 -3.98
CA ALA A 465 -0.24 3.82 -2.73
C ALA A 465 1.06 3.01 -2.87
N GLY A 466 1.75 2.76 -1.77
CA GLY A 466 2.97 1.96 -1.74
C GLY A 466 2.76 0.62 -1.03
N ALA A 467 3.37 -0.45 -1.55
CA ALA A 467 3.41 -1.72 -0.82
C ALA A 467 4.17 -1.56 0.51
N ILE A 468 5.29 -0.84 0.51
CA ILE A 468 5.92 -0.29 1.72
C ILE A 468 5.79 1.23 1.65
N TYR A 469 5.16 1.85 2.67
CA TYR A 469 4.80 3.25 2.65
C TYR A 469 5.17 3.98 3.93
N THR A 470 5.65 5.22 3.77
CA THR A 470 5.83 6.22 4.83
C THR A 470 5.81 7.63 4.22
N GLY A 471 5.67 8.69 5.02
CA GLY A 471 5.66 10.04 4.48
C GLY A 471 5.71 11.20 5.48
N ARG A 472 6.04 12.37 4.96
CA ARG A 472 5.95 13.70 5.60
C ARG A 472 6.81 13.91 6.83
N ASP A 473 8.07 13.46 6.83
CA ASP A 473 8.94 13.70 7.98
C ASP A 473 10.42 13.73 7.60
N TRP A 474 11.13 14.78 8.02
CA TRP A 474 12.58 14.90 7.83
C TRP A 474 13.38 14.19 8.93
N THR A 475 12.75 13.92 10.07
CA THR A 475 13.40 13.48 11.31
C THR A 475 13.33 11.96 11.51
N GLN A 476 12.47 11.26 10.79
CA GLN A 476 12.32 9.82 10.87
C GLN A 476 13.35 9.10 10.00
N ARG A 477 14.59 9.12 10.43
CA ARG A 477 15.77 8.68 9.68
C ARG A 477 16.35 7.36 10.17
N GLY A 478 17.26 6.80 9.40
CA GLY A 478 18.06 5.64 9.77
C GLY A 478 17.40 4.28 9.46
N THR A 479 16.18 4.28 8.93
CA THR A 479 15.52 3.03 8.54
C THR A 479 16.18 2.44 7.30
N VAL A 480 16.39 1.12 7.34
CA VAL A 480 16.97 0.33 6.25
C VAL A 480 15.96 -0.69 5.75
N LEU A 481 15.68 -0.64 4.44
CA LEU A 481 14.86 -1.62 3.72
C LEU A 481 15.79 -2.43 2.82
N ARG A 482 16.10 -3.67 3.21
CA ARG A 482 17.12 -4.45 2.47
C ARG A 482 16.74 -5.89 2.21
N ASN A 483 17.22 -6.38 1.06
CA ASN A 483 17.07 -7.77 0.68
C ASN A 483 15.62 -8.27 0.67
N ASN A 484 14.63 -7.38 0.42
CA ASN A 484 13.25 -7.78 0.29
C ASN A 484 12.95 -8.14 -1.17
N TYR A 485 11.95 -8.98 -1.38
CA TYR A 485 11.41 -9.31 -2.70
C TYR A 485 10.00 -8.72 -2.81
N LEU A 486 9.81 -7.77 -3.74
CA LEU A 486 8.54 -7.15 -4.03
C LEU A 486 8.14 -7.48 -5.47
N HIS A 487 6.94 -8.06 -5.67
CA HIS A 487 6.54 -8.44 -7.02
C HIS A 487 5.02 -8.36 -7.24
N ASP A 488 4.63 -8.28 -8.50
CA ASP A 488 3.22 -8.27 -8.94
C ASP A 488 2.37 -7.20 -8.23
N ILE A 489 2.84 -5.95 -8.31
CA ILE A 489 2.18 -4.78 -7.72
C ILE A 489 1.86 -3.77 -8.83
N SER A 490 0.58 -3.67 -9.21
CA SER A 490 0.14 -2.89 -10.37
C SER A 490 -0.87 -1.78 -10.05
N GLY A 491 -1.48 -1.79 -8.87
CA GLY A 491 -2.58 -0.89 -8.53
C GLY A 491 -3.91 -1.27 -9.18
N PHE A 492 -4.98 -0.59 -8.78
CA PHE A 492 -6.32 -0.82 -9.30
C PHE A 492 -6.42 -0.43 -10.79
N GLU A 493 -6.97 -1.31 -11.61
CA GLU A 493 -7.04 -1.17 -13.07
C GLU A 493 -5.66 -0.94 -13.73
N GLY A 494 -4.57 -1.39 -13.10
CA GLY A 494 -3.21 -1.21 -13.63
C GLY A 494 -2.71 0.22 -13.69
N LYS A 495 -3.37 1.18 -13.02
CA LYS A 495 -2.99 2.61 -13.03
C LYS A 495 -1.69 2.90 -12.30
N GLY A 496 -1.29 2.02 -11.41
CA GLY A 496 0.03 2.04 -10.80
C GLY A 496 0.03 2.26 -9.29
N CYS A 497 0.77 1.38 -8.62
CA CYS A 497 1.20 1.53 -7.23
C CYS A 497 2.71 1.37 -7.12
N MET A 498 3.26 1.82 -6.00
CA MET A 498 4.68 1.82 -5.73
C MET A 498 5.08 0.55 -4.96
N GLY A 499 6.28 0.05 -5.23
CA GLY A 499 6.89 -0.97 -4.38
C GLY A 499 7.28 -0.38 -3.02
N ILE A 500 8.22 0.57 -3.02
CA ILE A 500 8.59 1.37 -1.85
C ILE A 500 8.27 2.84 -2.16
N TYR A 501 7.47 3.46 -1.31
CA TYR A 501 7.05 4.84 -1.45
C TYR A 501 7.43 5.67 -0.22
N LEU A 502 8.47 6.49 -0.39
CA LEU A 502 8.88 7.51 0.56
C LEU A 502 8.19 8.82 0.17
N ASP A 503 6.97 9.02 0.69
CA ASP A 503 6.07 10.09 0.26
C ASP A 503 6.37 11.42 0.95
N ASP A 504 5.92 12.50 0.34
CA ASP A 504 5.89 13.87 0.87
C ASP A 504 7.14 14.27 1.70
N MET A 505 8.29 14.34 1.02
CA MET A 505 9.59 14.75 1.56
C MET A 505 10.14 13.84 2.69
N PHE A 506 9.71 12.57 2.79
CA PHE A 506 10.28 11.65 3.77
C PHE A 506 11.77 11.38 3.49
N SER A 507 12.60 11.42 4.53
CA SER A 507 14.05 11.57 4.38
C SER A 507 14.88 10.59 5.20
N GLY A 508 16.12 10.33 4.74
CA GLY A 508 17.12 9.57 5.48
C GLY A 508 16.89 8.06 5.53
N THR A 509 16.36 7.48 4.45
CA THR A 509 16.08 6.05 4.32
C THR A 509 17.02 5.38 3.33
N THR A 510 17.46 4.16 3.62
CA THR A 510 18.26 3.32 2.74
C THR A 510 17.42 2.19 2.16
N ILE A 511 17.39 2.06 0.83
CA ILE A 511 16.75 1.00 0.05
C ILE A 511 17.87 0.24 -0.64
N GLU A 512 18.25 -0.94 -0.12
CA GLU A 512 19.41 -1.65 -0.64
C GLU A 512 19.20 -3.16 -0.82
N GLY A 513 19.77 -3.73 -1.87
CA GLY A 513 19.77 -5.18 -2.09
C GLY A 513 18.37 -5.78 -2.33
N ASN A 514 17.35 -4.99 -2.65
CA ASN A 514 16.00 -5.52 -2.87
C ASN A 514 15.85 -6.03 -4.32
N LEU A 515 14.97 -7.01 -4.50
CA LEU A 515 14.50 -7.46 -5.80
C LEU A 515 13.09 -6.94 -6.05
N PHE A 516 12.90 -6.27 -7.19
CA PHE A 516 11.58 -5.82 -7.67
C PHE A 516 11.29 -6.50 -9.01
N VAL A 517 10.14 -7.16 -9.13
CA VAL A 517 9.71 -7.82 -10.37
C VAL A 517 8.28 -7.45 -10.69
N ASN A 518 8.03 -6.90 -11.88
CA ASN A 518 6.68 -6.53 -12.31
C ASN A 518 5.97 -5.58 -11.31
N VAL A 519 6.67 -4.52 -10.91
CA VAL A 519 6.14 -3.45 -10.03
C VAL A 519 5.96 -2.19 -10.87
N THR A 520 4.77 -1.60 -10.88
CA THR A 520 4.47 -0.46 -11.75
C THR A 520 5.39 0.72 -11.48
N ARG A 521 5.72 1.02 -10.22
CA ARG A 521 6.70 2.03 -9.83
C ARG A 521 7.48 1.50 -8.64
N ALA A 522 8.73 1.03 -8.86
CA ALA A 522 9.38 0.20 -7.85
C ALA A 522 9.88 0.99 -6.63
N ALA A 523 10.77 1.97 -6.79
CA ALA A 523 11.26 2.81 -5.71
C ALA A 523 10.95 4.28 -6.00
N PHE A 524 10.13 4.91 -5.16
CA PHE A 524 9.71 6.30 -5.32
C PHE A 524 10.11 7.16 -4.13
N ILE A 525 10.90 8.21 -4.41
CA ILE A 525 11.26 9.27 -3.47
C ILE A 525 10.44 10.51 -3.83
N GLY A 526 9.39 10.78 -3.07
CA GLY A 526 8.51 11.93 -3.22
C GLY A 526 9.09 13.20 -2.58
N GLY A 527 10.15 13.76 -3.16
CA GLY A 527 10.75 15.01 -2.74
C GLY A 527 11.62 14.94 -1.47
N GLY A 528 11.85 13.75 -0.92
CA GLY A 528 12.67 13.54 0.28
C GLY A 528 14.16 13.64 0.01
N ARG A 529 14.93 13.99 1.02
CA ARG A 529 16.39 14.21 0.94
C ARG A 529 17.18 13.14 1.71
N ASP A 530 18.47 13.01 1.40
CA ASP A 530 19.39 12.07 2.06
C ASP A 530 18.92 10.61 1.98
N ASN A 531 18.23 10.24 0.89
CA ASN A 531 17.77 8.88 0.65
C ASN A 531 18.75 8.13 -0.26
N THR A 532 18.89 6.83 -0.07
CA THR A 532 19.78 5.97 -0.84
C THR A 532 18.98 4.84 -1.49
N ILE A 533 19.18 4.63 -2.80
CA ILE A 533 18.70 3.45 -3.56
C ILE A 533 19.96 2.76 -4.11
N ASP A 534 20.39 1.67 -3.47
CA ASP A 534 21.69 1.06 -3.73
C ASP A 534 21.58 -0.46 -3.92
N ASN A 535 22.30 -0.99 -4.89
CA ASN A 535 22.47 -2.44 -5.02
C ASN A 535 21.15 -3.23 -5.21
N ASN A 536 20.10 -2.63 -5.82
CA ASN A 536 18.84 -3.32 -6.07
C ASN A 536 18.79 -3.93 -7.47
N ILE A 537 17.92 -4.92 -7.66
CA ILE A 537 17.57 -5.48 -8.98
C ILE A 537 16.11 -5.09 -9.28
N PHE A 538 15.91 -4.52 -10.48
CA PHE A 538 14.61 -4.12 -11.01
C PHE A 538 14.37 -4.87 -12.33
N ILE A 539 13.28 -5.65 -12.37
CA ILE A 539 12.86 -6.42 -13.55
C ILE A 539 11.46 -5.96 -13.96
N ASP A 540 11.33 -5.51 -15.22
CA ASP A 540 10.05 -5.08 -15.80
C ASP A 540 9.30 -4.01 -14.98
N CYS A 541 10.01 -3.10 -14.33
CA CYS A 541 9.45 -2.00 -13.55
C CYS A 541 9.28 -0.73 -14.39
N ARG A 542 8.25 0.11 -14.11
CA ARG A 542 7.92 1.30 -14.95
C ARG A 542 7.45 2.51 -14.15
N PRO A 543 8.37 3.33 -13.59
CA PRO A 543 9.82 3.21 -13.61
C PRO A 543 10.37 2.36 -12.47
N ALA A 544 11.63 1.91 -12.60
CA ALA A 544 12.39 1.30 -11.52
C ALA A 544 12.66 2.32 -10.40
N VAL A 545 13.12 3.51 -10.72
CA VAL A 545 13.32 4.61 -9.76
C VAL A 545 12.58 5.87 -10.16
N HIS A 546 11.99 6.56 -9.19
CA HIS A 546 11.32 7.83 -9.38
C HIS A 546 11.75 8.81 -8.28
N VAL A 547 12.12 10.04 -8.67
CA VAL A 547 12.40 11.13 -7.73
C VAL A 547 11.74 12.39 -8.25
N ASP A 548 10.87 13.02 -7.46
CA ASP A 548 10.28 14.32 -7.78
C ASP A 548 10.78 15.42 -6.84
N ALA A 549 10.43 16.68 -7.15
CA ALA A 549 10.76 17.86 -6.35
C ALA A 549 9.50 18.56 -5.84
N ARG A 550 8.52 17.77 -5.38
CA ARG A 550 7.21 18.28 -4.91
C ARG A 550 7.30 19.36 -3.84
N GLY A 551 8.34 19.35 -3.00
CA GLY A 551 8.55 20.35 -1.95
C GLY A 551 8.84 21.76 -2.47
N VAL A 552 9.25 21.91 -3.74
CA VAL A 552 9.34 23.20 -4.47
C VAL A 552 8.27 23.29 -5.56
N GLY A 553 7.41 22.32 -5.67
CA GLY A 553 6.28 22.20 -6.60
C GLY A 553 4.92 22.29 -5.88
N TRP A 554 4.04 21.34 -6.16
CA TRP A 554 2.67 21.33 -5.67
C TRP A 554 2.55 21.21 -4.13
N ALA A 555 3.53 20.61 -3.46
CA ALA A 555 3.56 20.43 -2.01
C ALA A 555 4.39 21.50 -1.29
N LYS A 556 4.79 22.61 -1.98
CA LYS A 556 5.65 23.67 -1.39
C LYS A 556 5.11 24.23 -0.07
N GLY A 557 3.80 24.30 0.11
CA GLY A 557 3.16 24.76 1.34
C GLY A 557 3.35 23.84 2.54
N ALA A 558 3.72 22.57 2.33
CA ALA A 558 4.01 21.65 3.43
C ALA A 558 5.38 21.95 4.09
N VAL A 559 6.31 22.55 3.36
CA VAL A 559 7.67 22.86 3.84
C VAL A 559 7.63 23.79 5.05
N PRO A 560 7.08 25.04 4.98
CA PRO A 560 6.93 25.90 6.15
C PRO A 560 5.80 25.45 7.10
N GLY A 561 4.98 24.49 6.69
CA GLY A 561 3.88 23.95 7.47
C GLY A 561 4.25 22.69 8.24
N VAL A 562 3.62 21.56 7.88
CA VAL A 562 3.74 20.30 8.63
C VAL A 562 5.18 19.76 8.73
N MET A 563 6.04 20.04 7.75
CA MET A 563 7.43 19.53 7.79
C MET A 563 8.24 20.27 8.86
N THR A 564 8.17 21.61 8.90
CA THR A 564 8.82 22.44 9.93
C THR A 564 8.24 22.13 11.32
N GLN A 565 6.92 22.05 11.46
CA GLN A 565 6.29 21.68 12.73
C GLN A 565 6.78 20.34 13.28
N ARG A 566 6.95 19.32 12.42
CA ARG A 566 7.47 18.00 12.83
C ARG A 566 8.95 18.03 13.16
N LEU A 567 9.73 18.86 12.48
CA LEU A 567 11.13 19.08 12.80
C LEU A 567 11.26 19.69 14.20
N GLU A 568 10.53 20.78 14.48
CA GLU A 568 10.54 21.49 15.76
C GLU A 568 10.00 20.64 16.92
N ALA A 569 9.02 19.77 16.66
CA ALA A 569 8.51 18.83 17.66
C ALA A 569 9.50 17.69 18.00
N SER A 570 10.57 17.53 17.22
CA SER A 570 11.61 16.53 17.47
C SER A 570 12.78 17.12 18.27
N PRO A 571 13.58 16.32 19.00
CA PRO A 571 14.71 16.83 19.75
C PRO A 571 15.96 17.00 18.87
N TYR A 572 15.81 17.44 17.61
CA TYR A 572 16.87 17.47 16.61
C TYR A 572 18.07 18.36 16.98
N MET A 573 17.88 19.31 17.90
CA MET A 573 18.93 20.21 18.39
C MET A 573 19.71 19.66 19.59
N THR A 574 19.34 18.49 20.14
CA THR A 574 20.11 17.86 21.24
C THR A 574 21.46 17.31 20.77
N ALA A 575 22.41 17.14 21.65
CA ALA A 575 23.75 16.62 21.33
C ALA A 575 23.68 15.24 20.64
N LEU A 576 22.83 14.36 21.14
CA LEU A 576 22.60 13.02 20.55
C LEU A 576 22.15 13.09 19.10
N TRP A 577 21.14 13.92 18.81
CA TRP A 577 20.60 14.06 17.47
C TRP A 577 21.56 14.78 16.52
N LYS A 578 22.28 15.79 17.01
CA LYS A 578 23.35 16.49 16.30
C LYS A 578 24.45 15.54 15.85
N GLN A 579 24.87 14.66 16.74
CA GLN A 579 25.86 13.64 16.41
C GLN A 579 25.33 12.63 15.39
N ARG A 580 24.08 12.20 15.54
CA ARG A 580 23.50 11.15 14.71
C ARG A 580 23.10 11.64 13.31
N TRP A 581 22.51 12.83 13.21
CA TRP A 581 22.02 13.44 11.98
C TRP A 581 22.36 14.93 11.89
N PRO A 582 23.64 15.28 11.68
CA PRO A 582 24.10 16.67 11.68
C PRO A 582 23.41 17.55 10.64
N GLN A 583 22.99 16.97 9.50
CA GLN A 583 22.31 17.67 8.42
C GLN A 583 20.93 18.24 8.80
N LEU A 584 20.30 17.77 9.89
CA LEU A 584 19.03 18.33 10.35
C LEU A 584 19.17 19.76 10.91
N GLN A 585 20.35 20.13 11.39
CA GLN A 585 20.56 21.42 12.04
C GLN A 585 20.47 22.60 11.07
N THR A 586 20.87 22.37 9.82
CA THR A 586 20.91 23.38 8.75
C THR A 586 19.86 23.14 7.68
N ILE A 587 18.91 22.23 7.92
CA ILE A 587 17.96 21.81 6.88
C ILE A 587 17.10 22.96 6.38
N LEU A 588 16.68 23.88 7.26
CA LEU A 588 15.84 25.03 6.91
C LEU A 588 16.58 26.07 6.05
N ASP A 589 17.91 26.17 6.20
CA ASP A 589 18.75 27.10 5.48
C ASP A 589 19.36 26.50 4.19
N ASN A 590 19.04 25.23 3.89
CA ASN A 590 19.64 24.48 2.79
C ASN A 590 18.57 23.93 1.82
N ASP A 591 17.76 24.82 1.25
CA ASP A 591 16.69 24.48 0.30
C ASP A 591 15.84 23.28 0.77
N PRO A 592 15.10 23.42 1.86
CA PRO A 592 14.42 22.31 2.54
C PRO A 592 13.40 21.54 1.67
N GLY A 593 12.88 22.17 0.61
CA GLY A 593 11.95 21.57 -0.34
C GLY A 593 12.60 20.74 -1.44
N LEU A 594 13.93 20.75 -1.60
CA LEU A 594 14.65 20.01 -2.63
C LEU A 594 15.11 18.63 -2.13
N PRO A 595 15.11 17.57 -2.97
CA PRO A 595 15.53 16.22 -2.62
C PRO A 595 17.06 16.05 -2.61
N LYS A 596 17.80 16.95 -1.94
CA LYS A 596 19.27 16.97 -1.88
C LYS A 596 19.83 15.71 -1.22
N GLY A 597 21.03 15.32 -1.66
CA GLY A 597 21.75 14.19 -1.08
C GLY A 597 21.16 12.79 -1.42
N THR A 598 20.31 12.71 -2.44
CA THR A 598 19.78 11.43 -2.91
C THR A 598 20.83 10.70 -3.75
N LEU A 599 21.17 9.47 -3.37
CA LEU A 599 22.11 8.60 -4.08
C LEU A 599 21.37 7.41 -4.72
N ILE A 600 21.61 7.17 -6.01
CA ILE A 600 21.10 5.99 -6.75
C ILE A 600 22.31 5.32 -7.40
N ALA A 601 22.77 4.21 -6.80
CA ALA A 601 24.03 3.60 -7.17
C ALA A 601 23.97 2.06 -7.24
N ARG A 602 24.82 1.47 -8.09
CA ARG A 602 25.04 0.03 -8.19
C ARG A 602 23.77 -0.81 -8.36
N ASN A 603 22.75 -0.24 -9.02
CA ASN A 603 21.51 -0.96 -9.29
C ASN A 603 21.58 -1.65 -10.66
N ILE A 604 20.84 -2.74 -10.79
CA ILE A 604 20.61 -3.45 -12.05
C ILE A 604 19.15 -3.22 -12.44
N SER A 605 18.91 -2.78 -13.69
CA SER A 605 17.56 -2.63 -14.25
C SER A 605 17.46 -3.28 -15.61
N VAL A 606 16.55 -4.24 -15.76
CA VAL A 606 16.32 -4.97 -17.01
C VAL A 606 14.85 -4.92 -17.36
N GLY A 607 14.55 -4.45 -18.56
CA GLY A 607 13.18 -4.25 -19.02
C GLY A 607 12.47 -3.09 -18.33
N GLY A 608 11.26 -2.80 -18.80
CA GLY A 608 10.48 -1.70 -18.24
C GLY A 608 11.05 -0.32 -18.59
N ARG A 609 11.13 0.55 -17.60
CA ARG A 609 11.71 1.90 -17.68
C ARG A 609 12.63 2.12 -16.48
N TRP A 610 13.88 2.55 -16.75
CA TRP A 610 14.84 2.76 -15.66
C TRP A 610 14.41 3.86 -14.69
N SER A 611 14.24 5.09 -15.16
CA SER A 611 14.07 6.19 -14.21
C SER A 611 13.06 7.24 -14.67
N ASN A 612 12.47 7.92 -13.69
CA ASN A 612 11.70 9.14 -13.85
C ASN A 612 12.20 10.15 -12.79
N ILE A 613 13.17 10.97 -13.14
CA ILE A 613 13.71 12.00 -12.24
C ILE A 613 13.26 13.34 -12.78
N GLU A 614 12.42 14.05 -12.00
CA GLU A 614 11.90 15.38 -12.37
C GLU A 614 13.04 16.37 -12.56
N GLY A 615 12.90 17.30 -13.53
CA GLY A 615 13.95 18.26 -13.89
C GLY A 615 14.52 19.02 -12.69
N LYS A 616 13.65 19.51 -11.78
CA LYS A 616 14.08 20.20 -10.55
C LYS A 616 14.77 19.29 -9.53
N ALA A 617 14.50 18.00 -9.56
CA ALA A 617 15.16 17.03 -8.70
C ALA A 617 16.53 16.60 -9.23
N ARG A 618 16.74 16.65 -10.56
CA ARG A 618 17.93 16.10 -11.21
C ARG A 618 19.26 16.62 -10.67
N PRO A 619 19.45 17.93 -10.43
CA PRO A 619 20.69 18.43 -9.83
C PRO A 619 20.97 17.94 -8.39
N CYS A 620 19.94 17.43 -7.72
CA CYS A 620 19.99 16.95 -6.34
C CYS A 620 20.25 15.45 -6.22
N VAL A 621 20.26 14.71 -7.35
CA VAL A 621 20.36 13.25 -7.40
C VAL A 621 21.68 12.81 -8.01
N THR A 622 22.44 12.02 -7.28
CA THR A 622 23.66 11.37 -7.78
C THR A 622 23.32 9.99 -8.36
N LEU A 623 23.49 9.85 -9.68
CA LEU A 623 23.40 8.55 -10.38
C LEU A 623 24.83 8.02 -10.60
N LYS A 624 25.14 6.84 -10.07
CA LYS A 624 26.49 6.29 -10.15
C LYS A 624 26.48 4.77 -10.33
N ASP A 625 27.26 4.27 -11.27
CA ASP A 625 27.56 2.84 -11.43
C ASP A 625 26.29 1.94 -11.48
N ASN A 626 25.29 2.30 -12.30
CA ASN A 626 24.07 1.52 -12.50
C ASN A 626 24.14 0.76 -13.83
N LEU A 627 23.78 -0.51 -13.86
CA LEU A 627 23.70 -1.35 -15.06
C LEU A 627 22.25 -1.34 -15.57
N VAL A 628 22.03 -0.71 -16.71
CA VAL A 628 20.68 -0.42 -17.24
C VAL A 628 20.52 -0.97 -18.65
N ASP A 629 19.51 -1.83 -18.85
CA ASP A 629 19.17 -2.46 -20.14
C ASP A 629 20.34 -3.21 -20.81
N GLU A 630 21.27 -3.66 -20.02
CA GLU A 630 22.38 -4.55 -20.40
C GLU A 630 22.17 -5.92 -19.76
N ASP A 631 22.68 -7.00 -20.38
CA ASP A 631 22.58 -8.34 -19.78
C ASP A 631 23.46 -8.41 -18.52
N PRO A 632 22.85 -8.53 -17.34
CA PRO A 632 23.61 -8.58 -16.08
C PRO A 632 24.21 -9.97 -15.82
N GLY A 633 23.96 -10.95 -16.68
CA GLY A 633 24.45 -12.30 -16.50
C GLY A 633 23.68 -13.08 -15.42
N PHE A 634 22.35 -13.04 -15.45
CA PHE A 634 21.52 -13.90 -14.57
C PHE A 634 21.70 -15.39 -14.88
N VAL A 635 21.60 -16.24 -13.85
CA VAL A 635 21.66 -17.70 -14.00
C VAL A 635 20.52 -18.19 -14.87
N ASN A 636 19.27 -17.81 -14.58
CA ASN A 636 18.09 -18.16 -15.38
C ASN A 636 16.92 -17.22 -15.15
N ALA A 637 16.97 -16.02 -15.73
CA ALA A 637 15.91 -15.00 -15.58
C ALA A 637 14.51 -15.50 -16.01
N LYS A 638 14.44 -16.39 -17.03
CA LYS A 638 13.17 -16.95 -17.52
C LYS A 638 12.47 -17.84 -16.48
N LYS A 639 13.20 -18.39 -15.54
CA LYS A 639 12.67 -19.18 -14.41
C LYS A 639 12.64 -18.40 -13.10
N GLY A 640 12.87 -17.09 -13.12
CA GLY A 640 12.93 -16.25 -11.93
C GLY A 640 14.21 -16.39 -11.11
N ASP A 641 15.25 -17.03 -11.65
CA ASP A 641 16.55 -17.14 -10.99
C ASP A 641 17.44 -15.96 -11.39
N TYR A 642 17.38 -14.91 -10.57
CA TYR A 642 18.11 -13.66 -10.76
C TYR A 642 19.50 -13.67 -10.06
N ARG A 643 19.98 -14.81 -9.61
CA ARG A 643 21.37 -14.93 -9.15
C ARG A 643 22.30 -14.61 -10.31
N LEU A 644 23.40 -13.93 -10.00
CA LEU A 644 24.39 -13.56 -11.00
C LEU A 644 25.40 -14.70 -11.22
N ARG A 645 25.74 -14.93 -12.49
CA ARG A 645 26.83 -15.84 -12.86
C ARG A 645 28.19 -15.29 -12.42
N GLN A 646 29.21 -16.15 -12.39
CA GLN A 646 30.54 -15.77 -11.95
C GLN A 646 31.21 -14.73 -12.89
N ASP A 647 30.85 -14.72 -14.15
CA ASP A 647 31.34 -13.81 -15.19
C ASP A 647 30.47 -12.53 -15.35
N SER A 648 29.51 -12.29 -14.44
CA SER A 648 28.58 -11.19 -14.52
C SER A 648 29.28 -9.82 -14.60
N PRO A 649 28.87 -8.96 -15.55
CA PRO A 649 29.37 -7.58 -15.66
C PRO A 649 28.96 -6.69 -14.47
N ALA A 650 27.97 -7.09 -13.69
CA ALA A 650 27.54 -6.38 -12.49
C ALA A 650 28.66 -6.28 -11.41
N LYS A 651 29.69 -7.16 -11.47
CA LYS A 651 30.86 -7.04 -10.60
C LYS A 651 31.63 -5.75 -10.82
N ALA A 652 31.72 -5.30 -12.08
CA ALA A 652 32.46 -4.09 -12.42
C ALA A 652 31.87 -2.82 -11.83
N ILE A 653 30.53 -2.80 -11.57
CA ILE A 653 29.86 -1.70 -10.88
C ILE A 653 29.89 -1.85 -9.35
N GLY A 654 30.54 -2.88 -8.80
CA GLY A 654 30.59 -3.16 -7.36
C GLY A 654 29.28 -3.71 -6.79
N PHE A 655 28.45 -4.36 -7.61
CA PHE A 655 27.21 -5.00 -7.16
C PHE A 655 27.50 -6.15 -6.18
N ARG A 656 26.80 -6.17 -5.06
CA ARG A 656 26.90 -7.18 -4.01
C ARG A 656 25.79 -8.23 -4.17
N PRO A 657 26.07 -9.55 -4.09
CA PRO A 657 25.06 -10.58 -4.22
C PRO A 657 23.92 -10.46 -3.20
N ILE A 658 22.69 -10.64 -3.67
CA ILE A 658 21.47 -10.67 -2.85
C ILE A 658 21.26 -12.10 -2.34
N PRO A 659 20.97 -12.31 -1.05
CA PRO A 659 20.79 -13.64 -0.46
C PRO A 659 19.39 -14.22 -0.73
N PHE A 660 19.01 -14.45 -2.00
CA PHE A 660 17.68 -14.88 -2.43
C PHE A 660 17.12 -16.06 -1.62
N GLY A 661 17.93 -17.07 -1.32
CA GLY A 661 17.49 -18.23 -0.54
C GLY A 661 17.15 -17.97 0.92
N LYS A 662 17.32 -16.71 1.38
CA LYS A 662 16.95 -16.27 2.73
C LYS A 662 15.69 -15.39 2.75
N ILE A 663 15.14 -15.01 1.59
CA ILE A 663 13.99 -14.13 1.48
C ILE A 663 12.70 -14.94 1.69
N GLY A 664 11.74 -14.33 2.38
CA GLY A 664 10.45 -14.96 2.67
C GLY A 664 10.48 -15.94 3.85
N LEU A 665 9.42 -16.71 3.95
CA LEU A 665 9.23 -17.67 5.03
C LEU A 665 10.27 -18.80 5.00
N TYR A 666 10.47 -19.42 6.15
CA TYR A 666 11.31 -20.60 6.27
C TYR A 666 10.69 -21.63 7.21
N GLN A 667 10.98 -22.90 6.95
CA GLN A 667 10.54 -23.98 7.83
C GLN A 667 11.26 -23.90 9.18
N ASP A 668 10.49 -23.82 10.24
CA ASP A 668 10.95 -23.78 11.62
C ASP A 668 9.94 -24.43 12.54
N LYS A 669 10.37 -24.90 13.72
CA LYS A 669 9.49 -25.44 14.75
C LYS A 669 8.47 -24.46 15.30
N LEU A 670 8.73 -23.15 15.15
CA LEU A 670 7.84 -22.08 15.56
C LEU A 670 6.88 -21.65 14.44
N ARG A 671 6.90 -22.26 13.23
CA ARG A 671 5.90 -21.96 12.19
C ARG A 671 4.55 -22.61 12.52
N ALA A 672 3.48 -21.82 12.45
CA ALA A 672 2.10 -22.28 12.63
C ALA A 672 1.67 -23.30 11.55
N SER A 673 2.08 -23.07 10.30
CA SER A 673 1.80 -23.94 9.15
C SER A 673 3.02 -24.11 8.24
N TRP A 674 3.16 -25.31 7.64
CA TRP A 674 4.16 -25.59 6.61
C TRP A 674 3.78 -26.87 5.84
N PRO A 675 3.91 -26.93 4.48
CA PRO A 675 4.23 -25.81 3.59
C PRO A 675 3.10 -24.78 3.53
N VAL A 676 3.43 -23.57 3.08
CA VAL A 676 2.48 -22.47 2.91
C VAL A 676 1.98 -22.45 1.47
N SER A 677 0.67 -22.29 1.26
CA SER A 677 0.10 -22.01 -0.05
C SER A 677 0.05 -20.50 -0.27
N ASP A 678 0.66 -20.05 -1.35
CA ASP A 678 0.80 -18.64 -1.66
C ASP A 678 0.51 -18.35 -3.14
N PRO A 679 -0.76 -18.28 -3.52
CA PRO A 679 -1.14 -17.94 -4.89
C PRO A 679 -0.90 -16.46 -5.19
N VAL A 680 -0.11 -16.17 -6.22
CA VAL A 680 0.08 -14.81 -6.71
C VAL A 680 -1.19 -14.35 -7.43
N ARG A 681 -1.75 -13.21 -7.02
CA ARG A 681 -2.84 -12.55 -7.75
C ARG A 681 -2.25 -11.96 -9.04
N PRO A 682 -2.82 -12.25 -10.22
CA PRO A 682 -2.35 -11.66 -11.46
C PRO A 682 -2.37 -10.13 -11.40
N SER A 683 -1.30 -9.50 -11.86
CA SER A 683 -1.24 -8.04 -12.00
C SER A 683 -2.37 -7.56 -12.89
N GLN A 684 -3.03 -6.48 -12.48
CA GLN A 684 -4.07 -5.88 -13.30
C GLN A 684 -3.43 -5.22 -14.52
N ALA A 685 -3.95 -5.53 -15.70
CA ALA A 685 -3.53 -4.82 -16.90
C ALA A 685 -4.09 -3.40 -16.87
N PRO A 686 -3.32 -2.39 -17.32
CA PRO A 686 -3.89 -1.08 -17.59
C PRO A 686 -5.00 -1.18 -18.63
N PRO A 687 -5.96 -0.25 -18.66
CA PRO A 687 -7.02 -0.25 -19.67
C PRO A 687 -6.46 -0.44 -21.09
N PRO A 688 -7.11 -1.19 -21.96
CA PRO A 688 -6.55 -1.57 -23.27
C PRO A 688 -6.06 -0.42 -24.16
N ALA A 689 -6.57 0.80 -23.96
CA ALA A 689 -6.16 2.00 -24.70
C ALA A 689 -4.74 2.49 -24.37
N ALA A 690 -4.07 1.96 -23.34
CA ALA A 690 -2.81 2.48 -22.81
C ALA A 690 -1.57 1.62 -23.12
N VAL A 691 -1.70 0.44 -23.74
CA VAL A 691 -0.55 -0.47 -23.94
C VAL A 691 -0.24 -0.60 -25.41
N ARG A 692 0.70 0.19 -25.90
CA ARG A 692 1.39 -0.06 -27.17
C ARG A 692 2.71 -0.77 -26.89
N LYS A 693 3.06 -1.73 -27.76
CA LYS A 693 4.42 -2.26 -27.78
C LYS A 693 5.37 -1.22 -28.33
N LYS A 694 6.58 -1.19 -27.78
CA LYS A 694 7.67 -0.31 -28.25
C LYS A 694 7.82 -0.42 -29.77
N GLY A 695 7.83 0.73 -30.47
CA GLY A 695 7.99 0.80 -31.92
C GLY A 695 6.76 0.47 -32.79
N GLN A 696 5.58 0.26 -32.21
CA GLN A 696 4.34 -0.05 -32.94
C GLN A 696 3.38 1.15 -33.09
N GLY A 697 3.85 2.36 -32.88
CA GLY A 697 3.06 3.57 -33.06
C GLY A 697 2.87 3.94 -34.57
N PRO A 698 1.90 4.84 -34.85
CA PRO A 698 1.68 5.28 -36.22
C PRO A 698 2.89 6.07 -36.75
N THR A 699 3.01 6.07 -38.06
CA THR A 699 3.99 6.90 -38.76
C THR A 699 3.36 8.19 -39.22
N TYR A 700 4.12 9.29 -39.17
CA TYR A 700 3.76 10.57 -39.72
C TYR A 700 4.82 11.02 -40.76
N LYS A 701 4.40 11.29 -42.01
CA LYS A 701 5.29 11.82 -43.04
C LYS A 701 5.49 13.32 -42.83
N VAL A 702 6.72 13.72 -42.59
CA VAL A 702 7.10 15.11 -42.42
C VAL A 702 7.25 15.76 -43.81
N ALA A 703 6.68 16.95 -44.01
CA ALA A 703 6.80 17.66 -45.29
C ALA A 703 8.24 18.12 -45.51
N HIS A 704 8.78 17.91 -46.71
CA HIS A 704 10.09 18.47 -47.08
C HIS A 704 9.92 19.89 -47.56
N VAL A 705 10.74 20.82 -47.04
CA VAL A 705 10.72 22.26 -47.39
C VAL A 705 12.11 22.75 -47.74
N GLN A 706 12.19 23.85 -48.51
CA GLN A 706 13.47 24.51 -48.78
C GLN A 706 13.98 25.23 -47.51
N PRO A 707 15.30 25.29 -47.29
CA PRO A 707 15.84 26.06 -46.19
C PRO A 707 15.41 27.53 -46.26
N GLY A 708 14.89 28.06 -45.16
CA GLY A 708 14.45 29.48 -45.08
C GLY A 708 13.04 29.75 -45.64
N SER A 709 12.31 28.73 -46.11
CA SER A 709 10.94 28.92 -46.63
C SER A 709 9.89 29.06 -45.52
N ILE A 710 10.21 28.73 -44.30
CA ILE A 710 9.36 28.93 -43.12
C ILE A 710 10.03 29.93 -42.19
N GLN A 711 9.33 31.02 -41.89
CA GLN A 711 9.71 32.05 -40.94
C GLN A 711 8.98 31.80 -39.62
N ILE A 712 9.69 31.84 -38.50
CA ILE A 712 9.09 31.64 -37.19
C ILE A 712 8.55 32.96 -36.66
N ASP A 713 7.33 33.29 -37.02
CA ASP A 713 6.66 34.55 -36.66
C ASP A 713 5.31 34.32 -35.94
N GLY A 714 4.98 33.08 -35.71
CA GLY A 714 3.73 32.67 -35.09
C GLY A 714 2.54 32.70 -36.04
N LYS A 715 2.74 32.83 -37.32
CA LYS A 715 1.70 32.83 -38.37
C LYS A 715 1.83 31.58 -39.22
N ALA A 716 0.73 31.26 -39.89
CA ALA A 716 0.67 30.04 -40.70
C ALA A 716 0.77 30.32 -42.21
N SER A 717 1.19 31.56 -42.59
CA SER A 717 1.24 32.01 -43.99
C SER A 717 2.18 31.20 -44.86
N ASP A 718 3.25 30.71 -44.30
CA ASP A 718 4.31 29.96 -44.98
C ASP A 718 4.06 28.44 -45.01
N TRP A 719 3.03 28.01 -44.36
CA TRP A 719 2.70 26.59 -44.22
C TRP A 719 1.64 26.15 -45.22
N ARG A 720 1.81 24.95 -45.79
CA ARG A 720 0.75 24.27 -46.51
C ARG A 720 -0.13 23.52 -45.52
N LEU A 721 -1.23 24.16 -45.10
CA LEU A 721 -2.14 23.57 -44.09
C LEU A 721 -3.21 22.67 -44.77
N ASP A 722 -2.86 21.44 -45.08
CA ASP A 722 -3.87 20.42 -45.44
C ASP A 722 -4.37 19.74 -44.19
N PRO A 723 -5.67 19.90 -43.79
CA PRO A 723 -6.23 19.25 -42.63
C PRO A 723 -6.17 17.72 -42.67
N LYS A 724 -6.11 17.12 -43.86
CA LYS A 724 -5.97 15.67 -44.02
C LYS A 724 -4.59 15.15 -43.67
N GLN A 725 -3.59 16.02 -43.72
CA GLN A 725 -2.21 15.72 -43.37
C GLN A 725 -1.87 16.17 -41.93
N ALA A 726 -2.79 16.80 -41.23
CA ALA A 726 -2.57 17.27 -39.89
C ALA A 726 -2.42 16.10 -38.89
N MET A 727 -1.47 16.22 -38.00
CA MET A 727 -1.39 15.40 -36.79
C MET A 727 -2.48 15.85 -35.81
N VAL A 728 -3.38 14.97 -35.42
CA VAL A 728 -4.51 15.32 -34.55
C VAL A 728 -4.19 14.96 -33.10
N CYS A 729 -4.10 15.95 -32.23
CA CYS A 729 -4.05 15.78 -30.78
C CYS A 729 -5.48 15.79 -30.22
N GLY A 730 -6.11 14.64 -30.16
CA GLY A 730 -7.52 14.49 -29.81
C GLY A 730 -7.79 13.38 -28.78
N VAL A 731 -6.75 12.74 -28.25
CA VAL A 731 -6.87 11.66 -27.26
C VAL A 731 -6.50 12.23 -25.89
N PRO A 732 -7.32 12.03 -24.84
CA PRO A 732 -6.96 12.52 -23.51
C PRO A 732 -5.79 11.71 -22.93
N ALA A 733 -4.72 12.40 -22.51
CA ALA A 733 -3.62 11.78 -21.78
C ALA A 733 -4.04 11.38 -20.37
N CYS A 734 -4.91 12.19 -19.75
CA CYS A 734 -5.54 11.93 -18.48
C CYS A 734 -6.83 12.77 -18.36
N GLY A 735 -7.79 12.32 -17.55
CA GLY A 735 -9.05 13.05 -17.34
C GLY A 735 -10.07 12.82 -18.47
N GLU A 736 -10.95 13.83 -18.66
CA GLU A 736 -11.99 13.81 -19.70
C GLU A 736 -11.44 14.32 -21.04
N ALA A 737 -12.02 13.80 -22.13
CA ALA A 737 -11.71 14.28 -23.47
C ALA A 737 -12.20 15.72 -23.63
N SER A 738 -11.36 16.59 -24.21
CA SER A 738 -11.78 17.91 -24.66
C SER A 738 -12.69 17.79 -25.89
N LYS A 739 -13.70 18.64 -25.98
CA LYS A 739 -14.48 18.81 -27.21
C LYS A 739 -13.66 19.43 -28.36
N TYR A 740 -12.54 20.08 -28.01
CA TYR A 740 -11.63 20.72 -28.96
C TYR A 740 -10.47 19.77 -29.30
N LYS A 741 -10.15 19.68 -30.58
CA LYS A 741 -8.99 18.95 -31.10
C LYS A 741 -7.96 19.95 -31.59
N SER A 742 -6.73 19.79 -31.16
CA SER A 742 -5.61 20.59 -31.71
C SER A 742 -4.99 19.86 -32.90
N LEU A 743 -4.52 20.65 -33.86
CA LEU A 743 -3.89 20.16 -35.08
C LEU A 743 -2.44 20.59 -35.12
N ALA A 744 -1.57 19.72 -35.64
CA ALA A 744 -0.16 20.04 -35.81
C ALA A 744 0.33 19.62 -37.22
N TRP A 745 1.26 20.35 -37.75
CA TRP A 745 1.96 20.06 -39.00
C TRP A 745 3.46 20.10 -38.75
N LEU A 746 4.18 19.19 -39.39
CA LEU A 746 5.64 19.13 -39.30
C LEU A 746 6.27 19.23 -40.68
N ALA A 747 7.37 19.97 -40.72
CA ALA A 747 8.22 20.12 -41.90
C ALA A 747 9.70 19.93 -41.53
N CYS A 748 10.54 19.60 -42.51
CA CYS A 748 11.96 19.44 -42.33
C CYS A 748 12.70 19.94 -43.60
N ASP A 749 13.76 20.73 -43.42
CA ASP A 749 14.62 21.22 -44.50
C ASP A 749 15.94 20.45 -44.62
N GLY A 750 16.03 19.29 -43.93
CA GLY A 750 17.24 18.47 -43.81
C GLY A 750 18.21 18.94 -42.73
N LYS A 751 18.06 20.15 -42.19
CA LYS A 751 18.89 20.72 -41.11
C LYS A 751 18.09 21.03 -39.85
N ALA A 752 16.82 21.35 -39.97
CA ALA A 752 15.94 21.71 -38.88
C ALA A 752 14.59 20.99 -39.00
N LEU A 753 14.00 20.67 -37.89
CA LEU A 753 12.61 20.25 -37.75
C LEU A 753 11.75 21.47 -37.43
N TYR A 754 10.67 21.64 -38.16
CA TYR A 754 9.68 22.68 -37.96
C TYR A 754 8.38 22.05 -37.46
N LEU A 755 7.75 22.70 -36.48
CA LEU A 755 6.46 22.26 -35.91
C LEU A 755 5.55 23.45 -35.80
N LEU A 756 4.36 23.39 -36.39
CA LEU A 756 3.27 24.33 -36.18
C LEU A 756 2.13 23.61 -35.43
N VAL A 757 1.66 24.19 -34.34
CA VAL A 757 0.53 23.72 -33.58
C VAL A 757 -0.58 24.75 -33.60
N LYS A 758 -1.80 24.33 -34.01
CA LYS A 758 -3.02 25.15 -33.99
C LYS A 758 -3.98 24.60 -32.92
N THR A 759 -4.23 25.39 -31.88
CA THR A 759 -5.09 25.03 -30.75
C THR A 759 -6.31 25.94 -30.67
N PRO A 760 -7.55 25.42 -30.76
CA PRO A 760 -8.75 26.24 -30.63
C PRO A 760 -8.84 26.90 -29.24
N VAL A 761 -9.32 28.14 -29.20
CA VAL A 761 -9.52 28.93 -27.98
C VAL A 761 -10.99 28.91 -27.58
N ASP A 762 -11.25 28.81 -26.29
CA ASP A 762 -12.59 29.03 -25.76
C ASP A 762 -12.88 30.52 -25.71
N PRO A 763 -13.85 31.05 -26.48
CA PRO A 763 -14.09 32.51 -26.56
C PRO A 763 -14.56 33.09 -25.23
N THR A 764 -15.05 32.27 -24.32
CA THR A 764 -15.57 32.68 -22.99
C THR A 764 -14.51 32.72 -21.89
N LYS A 765 -13.26 32.26 -22.20
CA LYS A 765 -12.18 32.18 -21.23
C LYS A 765 -10.89 32.72 -21.77
N PRO A 766 -10.14 33.54 -21.01
CA PRO A 766 -8.86 34.05 -21.45
C PRO A 766 -7.83 32.93 -21.56
N LEU A 767 -6.91 33.08 -22.54
CA LEU A 767 -5.69 32.26 -22.58
C LEU A 767 -4.81 32.57 -21.38
N LYS A 768 -4.22 31.52 -20.83
CA LYS A 768 -3.19 31.60 -19.80
C LYS A 768 -1.82 31.65 -20.51
N THR A 769 -1.08 32.75 -20.35
CA THR A 769 0.09 33.09 -21.17
C THR A 769 1.42 33.14 -20.43
N GLY A 770 1.50 32.62 -19.18
CA GLY A 770 2.74 32.49 -18.42
C GLY A 770 3.66 31.39 -18.98
N ASP A 771 4.66 31.02 -18.21
CA ASP A 771 5.73 30.08 -18.56
C ASP A 771 5.76 28.83 -17.59
N THR A 772 4.75 28.68 -16.75
CA THR A 772 4.69 27.58 -15.77
C THR A 772 3.99 26.37 -16.36
N TRP A 773 4.75 25.29 -16.61
CA TRP A 773 4.21 24.05 -17.17
C TRP A 773 3.05 23.48 -16.36
N GLY A 774 1.99 23.15 -17.07
CA GLY A 774 0.77 22.60 -16.48
C GLY A 774 -0.22 23.64 -15.92
N GLN A 775 0.19 24.90 -15.75
CA GLN A 775 -0.64 26.01 -15.27
C GLN A 775 -1.03 27.02 -16.37
N GLU A 776 -0.45 26.87 -17.57
CA GLU A 776 -0.66 27.76 -18.69
C GLU A 776 -1.15 26.98 -19.92
N ASP A 777 -1.72 27.70 -20.91
CA ASP A 777 -2.00 27.14 -22.23
C ASP A 777 -0.67 26.93 -22.96
N ALA A 778 -0.36 25.69 -23.29
CA ALA A 778 0.95 25.31 -23.81
C ALA A 778 0.87 23.96 -24.57
N PHE A 779 1.95 23.64 -25.25
CA PHE A 779 2.16 22.27 -25.73
C PHE A 779 3.60 21.82 -25.44
N GLU A 780 3.73 20.50 -25.35
CA GLU A 780 5.01 19.83 -25.12
C GLU A 780 5.18 18.73 -26.16
N PHE A 781 6.36 18.69 -26.78
CA PHE A 781 6.70 17.60 -27.68
C PHE A 781 8.07 17.02 -27.36
N ALA A 782 8.17 15.71 -27.57
CA ALA A 782 9.40 15.00 -27.32
C ALA A 782 9.79 14.16 -28.54
N PHE A 783 11.11 14.03 -28.79
CA PHE A 783 11.62 13.19 -29.86
C PHE A 783 13.04 12.69 -29.58
N ARG A 784 13.40 11.58 -30.27
CA ARG A 784 14.78 11.10 -30.35
C ARG A 784 15.09 10.48 -31.71
N ASP A 785 16.36 10.46 -32.07
CA ASP A 785 16.85 9.77 -33.27
C ASP A 785 16.78 8.25 -33.11
N LEU A 786 16.12 7.57 -34.07
CA LEU A 786 16.02 6.12 -34.12
C LEU A 786 17.20 5.47 -34.88
N SER A 787 18.05 6.23 -35.56
CA SER A 787 19.23 5.69 -36.23
C SER A 787 20.37 5.40 -35.26
N ALA A 788 20.37 6.05 -34.10
CA ALA A 788 21.38 5.87 -33.07
C ALA A 788 20.86 4.94 -31.95
N LYS A 789 21.67 3.92 -31.58
CA LYS A 789 21.29 2.89 -30.57
C LYS A 789 21.02 3.49 -29.18
N LYS A 790 21.72 4.55 -28.82
CA LYS A 790 21.53 5.34 -27.58
C LYS A 790 21.44 6.83 -27.94
N SER A 791 20.26 7.33 -28.29
CA SER A 791 20.01 8.75 -28.53
C SER A 791 19.25 9.35 -27.35
N PRO A 792 19.63 10.53 -26.84
CA PRO A 792 18.86 11.19 -25.80
C PRO A 792 17.47 11.57 -26.33
N ILE A 793 16.50 11.64 -25.43
CA ILE A 793 15.18 12.16 -25.73
C ILE A 793 15.19 13.65 -25.38
N PHE A 794 14.90 14.51 -26.37
CA PHE A 794 14.70 15.93 -26.17
C PHE A 794 13.23 16.22 -25.93
N ASN A 795 12.95 17.08 -24.96
CA ASN A 795 11.61 17.48 -24.57
C ASN A 795 11.48 19.01 -24.57
N LEU A 796 10.63 19.54 -25.42
CA LEU A 796 10.48 20.98 -25.67
C LEU A 796 9.05 21.43 -25.34
N ARG A 797 8.94 22.65 -24.82
CA ARG A 797 7.67 23.26 -24.41
C ARG A 797 7.52 24.63 -25.09
N GLY A 798 6.33 24.89 -25.63
CA GLY A 798 5.94 26.19 -26.17
C GLY A 798 4.66 26.68 -25.50
N TYR A 799 4.65 27.93 -25.06
CA TYR A 799 3.56 28.55 -24.33
C TYR A 799 2.81 29.55 -25.20
N ALA A 800 1.52 29.70 -24.97
CA ALA A 800 0.68 30.63 -25.72
C ALA A 800 1.09 32.11 -25.58
N GLY A 801 1.92 32.42 -24.59
CA GLY A 801 2.51 33.75 -24.38
C GLY A 801 3.79 34.03 -25.19
N GLY A 802 4.29 33.07 -26.00
CA GLY A 802 5.51 33.25 -26.80
C GLY A 802 6.79 32.78 -26.11
N GLN A 803 6.72 32.29 -24.85
CA GLN A 803 7.86 31.70 -24.16
C GLN A 803 8.05 30.23 -24.60
N SER A 804 9.30 29.76 -24.54
CA SER A 804 9.62 28.34 -24.81
C SER A 804 10.73 27.85 -23.92
N SER A 805 10.87 26.54 -23.78
CA SER A 805 11.96 25.91 -23.05
C SER A 805 12.29 24.51 -23.56
N SER A 806 13.57 24.16 -23.53
CA SER A 806 14.05 22.79 -23.66
C SER A 806 14.37 22.25 -22.25
N VAL A 807 13.80 21.10 -21.89
CA VAL A 807 13.91 20.58 -20.54
C VAL A 807 14.60 19.21 -20.52
N CYS A 808 15.27 18.87 -19.42
CA CYS A 808 16.03 17.64 -19.27
C CYS A 808 15.22 16.49 -18.61
N ASP A 809 13.87 16.60 -18.57
CA ASP A 809 12.98 15.63 -17.95
C ASP A 809 13.03 14.23 -18.62
N ALA A 810 13.39 14.20 -19.91
CA ALA A 810 13.26 13.01 -20.74
C ALA A 810 14.56 12.21 -20.94
N GLY A 811 15.71 12.73 -20.52
CA GLY A 811 17.00 12.02 -20.64
C GLY A 811 18.12 12.77 -21.37
N ALA A 812 17.86 13.91 -21.99
CA ALA A 812 18.92 14.84 -22.39
C ALA A 812 19.65 15.37 -21.15
N SER A 813 20.96 15.55 -21.22
CA SER A 813 21.71 16.21 -20.13
C SER A 813 21.31 17.69 -20.02
N PRO A 814 21.53 18.35 -18.87
CA PRO A 814 21.29 19.76 -18.71
C PRO A 814 22.01 20.59 -19.79
N GLN A 815 23.26 20.26 -20.15
CA GLN A 815 24.04 20.92 -21.19
C GLN A 815 23.44 20.71 -22.59
N GLN A 816 22.92 19.50 -22.86
CA GLN A 816 22.23 19.22 -24.14
C GLN A 816 20.90 19.99 -24.23
N ALA A 817 20.13 20.01 -23.16
CA ALA A 817 18.87 20.77 -23.12
C ALA A 817 19.13 22.28 -23.33
N GLU A 818 20.13 22.86 -22.67
CA GLU A 818 20.54 24.24 -22.79
C GLU A 818 21.05 24.57 -24.20
N ALA A 819 21.81 23.66 -24.82
CA ALA A 819 22.27 23.84 -26.20
C ALA A 819 21.10 23.91 -27.19
N VAL A 820 20.08 23.08 -27.01
CA VAL A 820 18.87 23.14 -27.84
C VAL A 820 18.06 24.40 -27.55
N ASP A 821 17.93 24.79 -26.28
CA ASP A 821 17.21 26.00 -25.86
C ASP A 821 17.77 27.25 -26.50
N LYS A 822 19.11 27.40 -26.57
CA LYS A 822 19.81 28.49 -27.22
C LYS A 822 19.70 28.46 -28.75
N ALA A 823 19.54 27.31 -29.37
CA ALA A 823 19.55 27.13 -30.82
C ALA A 823 18.17 27.12 -31.46
N MET A 824 17.12 26.78 -30.70
CA MET A 824 15.76 26.74 -31.21
C MET A 824 15.16 28.14 -31.31
N THR A 825 14.15 28.28 -32.17
CA THR A 825 13.35 29.49 -32.29
C THR A 825 11.89 29.14 -32.11
N TYR A 826 11.17 29.99 -31.38
CA TYR A 826 9.74 29.83 -31.13
C TYR A 826 9.00 31.15 -31.23
N ALA A 827 7.80 31.10 -31.78
CA ALA A 827 6.87 32.21 -31.76
C ALA A 827 5.44 31.70 -31.55
N ALA A 828 4.61 32.49 -30.86
CA ALA A 828 3.20 32.20 -30.69
C ALA A 828 2.34 33.41 -30.92
N THR A 829 1.18 33.22 -31.54
CA THR A 829 0.22 34.30 -31.84
C THR A 829 -1.21 33.79 -31.67
N ARG A 830 -2.12 34.70 -31.28
CA ARG A 830 -3.56 34.45 -31.33
C ARG A 830 -4.09 34.78 -32.72
N ALA A 831 -4.75 33.84 -33.38
CA ALA A 831 -5.34 34.00 -34.71
C ALA A 831 -6.84 33.60 -34.64
N GLY A 832 -7.72 34.61 -34.54
CA GLY A 832 -9.17 34.39 -34.45
C GLY A 832 -9.62 33.48 -33.27
N ASP A 833 -10.20 32.34 -33.61
CA ASP A 833 -10.70 31.32 -32.68
C ASP A 833 -9.63 30.35 -32.20
N SER A 834 -8.39 30.56 -32.55
CA SER A 834 -7.27 29.66 -32.23
C SER A 834 -6.03 30.47 -31.82
N TRP A 835 -5.09 29.79 -31.18
CA TRP A 835 -3.72 30.28 -31.10
C TRP A 835 -2.80 29.33 -31.84
N LEU A 836 -1.74 29.88 -32.39
CA LEU A 836 -0.70 29.18 -33.13
C LEU A 836 0.58 29.24 -32.34
N GLY A 837 1.31 28.14 -32.29
CA GLY A 837 2.66 28.07 -31.76
C GLY A 837 3.57 27.40 -32.77
N GLU A 838 4.72 28.00 -33.04
CA GLU A 838 5.58 27.63 -34.15
C GLU A 838 7.03 27.46 -33.67
N PHE A 839 7.61 26.30 -33.95
CA PHE A 839 9.00 25.97 -33.60
C PHE A 839 9.86 25.73 -34.81
N ARG A 840 11.13 26.15 -34.71
CA ARG A 840 12.24 25.66 -35.53
C ARG A 840 13.28 25.04 -34.57
N VAL A 841 13.61 23.78 -34.76
CA VAL A 841 14.58 23.04 -33.93
C VAL A 841 15.73 22.56 -34.82
N PRO A 842 16.93 23.15 -34.71
CA PRO A 842 18.09 22.69 -35.47
C PRO A 842 18.49 21.27 -35.04
N LEU A 843 18.49 20.31 -35.97
CA LEU A 843 18.79 18.90 -35.66
C LEU A 843 20.21 18.70 -35.13
N ALA A 844 21.16 19.48 -35.59
CA ALA A 844 22.54 19.47 -35.13
C ALA A 844 22.68 19.83 -33.65
N ALA A 845 21.83 20.72 -33.11
CA ALA A 845 21.81 21.07 -31.69
C ALA A 845 21.36 19.88 -30.82
N CYS A 846 20.58 18.97 -31.39
CA CYS A 846 20.16 17.73 -30.78
C CYS A 846 21.15 16.56 -31.00
N GLY A 847 22.31 16.82 -31.61
CA GLY A 847 23.28 15.79 -32.00
C GLY A 847 22.78 14.85 -33.11
N ILE A 848 21.70 15.23 -33.80
CA ILE A 848 21.12 14.44 -34.89
C ILE A 848 21.84 14.80 -36.19
N LYS A 849 22.40 13.78 -36.84
CA LYS A 849 23.16 13.96 -38.09
C LYS A 849 22.26 14.33 -39.23
N ALA A 850 22.80 15.15 -40.18
CA ALA A 850 22.15 15.43 -41.45
C ALA A 850 21.85 14.11 -42.18
N GLY A 851 20.60 13.96 -42.67
CA GLY A 851 20.15 12.73 -43.32
C GLY A 851 19.52 11.71 -42.41
N ALA A 852 19.27 12.03 -41.16
CA ALA A 852 18.41 11.21 -40.29
C ALA A 852 17.05 10.98 -40.95
N GLU A 853 16.56 9.76 -40.94
CA GLU A 853 15.34 9.37 -41.67
C GLU A 853 14.13 9.24 -40.76
N ARG A 854 14.36 8.89 -39.49
CA ARG A 854 13.29 8.51 -38.54
C ARG A 854 13.54 9.07 -37.15
N LEU A 855 12.53 9.72 -36.60
CA LEU A 855 12.52 10.13 -35.19
C LEU A 855 11.35 9.47 -34.47
N ALA A 856 11.56 8.92 -33.29
CA ALA A 856 10.45 8.65 -32.37
C ALA A 856 9.92 10.00 -31.89
N PHE A 857 8.59 10.17 -31.81
CA PHE A 857 7.96 11.47 -31.56
C PHE A 857 6.63 11.35 -30.82
N ASN A 858 6.35 12.33 -29.96
CA ASN A 858 5.00 12.54 -29.42
C ASN A 858 4.74 14.04 -29.16
N LEU A 859 3.45 14.40 -29.12
CA LEU A 859 2.99 15.76 -28.88
C LEU A 859 1.83 15.76 -27.88
N ASN A 860 1.86 16.66 -26.92
CA ASN A 860 0.86 16.85 -25.87
C ASN A 860 0.45 18.34 -25.82
N ILE A 861 -0.85 18.58 -25.71
CA ILE A 861 -1.45 19.91 -25.63
C ILE A 861 -2.06 20.10 -24.25
N ARG A 862 -1.64 21.13 -23.55
CA ARG A 862 -2.25 21.59 -22.31
C ARG A 862 -3.22 22.72 -22.60
N ARG A 863 -4.49 22.58 -22.21
CA ARG A 863 -5.52 23.60 -22.33
C ARG A 863 -6.07 23.95 -20.96
N MET A 864 -5.98 25.22 -20.59
CA MET A 864 -6.44 25.69 -19.28
C MET A 864 -7.94 25.91 -19.23
N ALA A 865 -8.55 26.31 -20.36
CA ALA A 865 -9.97 26.63 -20.41
C ALA A 865 -10.90 25.47 -19.99
N ASP A 866 -10.56 24.24 -20.34
CA ASP A 866 -11.29 23.03 -19.97
C ASP A 866 -10.46 22.06 -19.14
N ASN A 867 -9.30 22.50 -18.67
CA ASN A 867 -8.35 21.72 -17.85
C ASN A 867 -7.94 20.38 -18.50
N SER A 868 -7.82 20.33 -19.82
CA SER A 868 -7.53 19.11 -20.56
C SER A 868 -6.05 18.93 -20.90
N TRP A 869 -5.67 17.66 -21.06
CA TRP A 869 -4.39 17.22 -21.59
C TRP A 869 -4.66 16.29 -22.77
N MET A 870 -4.34 16.75 -23.95
CA MET A 870 -4.65 16.05 -25.21
C MET A 870 -3.38 15.64 -25.92
N VAL A 871 -3.21 14.36 -26.24
CA VAL A 871 -2.02 13.83 -26.90
C VAL A 871 -2.28 13.35 -28.32
N TRP A 872 -1.23 13.30 -29.12
CA TRP A 872 -1.24 12.57 -30.39
C TRP A 872 -1.35 11.07 -30.13
N GLN A 873 -0.49 10.53 -29.24
CA GLN A 873 -0.49 9.10 -28.92
C GLN A 873 -0.38 8.90 -27.40
N ILE A 874 -1.21 8.00 -26.87
CA ILE A 874 -1.11 7.57 -25.49
C ILE A 874 0.09 6.63 -25.36
N THR A 875 0.98 6.93 -24.41
CA THR A 875 2.18 6.13 -24.12
C THR A 875 2.02 5.25 -22.89
N GLY A 876 0.96 5.46 -22.08
CA GLY A 876 0.83 4.87 -20.76
C GLY A 876 1.70 5.54 -19.68
N GLY A 877 2.44 6.57 -20.06
CA GLY A 877 3.35 7.37 -19.24
C GLY A 877 3.41 8.83 -19.71
N PRO A 878 4.49 9.55 -19.40
CA PRO A 878 4.70 10.92 -19.88
C PRO A 878 4.78 11.00 -21.42
N VAL A 879 4.58 12.20 -21.96
CA VAL A 879 4.63 12.43 -23.42
C VAL A 879 5.98 12.01 -24.02
N TRP A 880 7.04 12.15 -23.26
CA TRP A 880 8.41 11.81 -23.69
C TRP A 880 8.72 10.29 -23.67
N ASP A 881 7.80 9.42 -23.32
CA ASP A 881 7.94 7.99 -23.59
C ASP A 881 7.75 7.69 -25.09
N VAL A 882 8.50 8.40 -25.93
CA VAL A 882 8.35 8.43 -27.40
C VAL A 882 8.49 7.08 -28.07
N ASP A 883 9.15 6.12 -27.45
CA ASP A 883 9.28 4.75 -27.94
C ASP A 883 7.94 4.00 -27.99
N TYR A 884 6.96 4.44 -27.22
CA TYR A 884 5.59 3.93 -27.18
C TYR A 884 4.60 4.82 -27.94
N ALA A 885 5.06 5.89 -28.54
CA ALA A 885 4.26 6.84 -29.31
C ALA A 885 4.34 6.57 -30.83
N GLY A 886 4.65 7.55 -31.62
CA GLY A 886 4.74 7.41 -33.06
C GLY A 886 6.11 7.68 -33.65
N VAL A 887 6.22 7.57 -34.97
CA VAL A 887 7.46 7.78 -35.70
C VAL A 887 7.25 8.86 -36.77
N LEU A 888 8.14 9.87 -36.77
CA LEU A 888 8.27 10.80 -37.88
C LEU A 888 9.15 10.18 -38.95
N LEU A 889 8.72 10.28 -40.22
CA LEU A 889 9.52 9.96 -41.39
C LEU A 889 9.95 11.30 -42.00
N LEU A 890 11.26 11.58 -42.00
CA LEU A 890 11.86 12.84 -42.46
C LEU A 890 12.20 12.86 -43.95
N LYS A 891 12.12 11.68 -44.61
CA LYS A 891 12.32 11.51 -46.09
C LYS A 891 11.07 11.02 -46.75
#